data_8ff79a433d52db9ee810d39777437511
#
_entry.id   8ff79a433d52db9ee810d39777437511
#
_cell.length_a   1.000
_cell.length_b   1.000
_cell.length_c   1.000
_cell.angle_alpha   90.00
_cell.angle_beta   90.00
_cell.angle_gamma   90.00
#
_symmetry.space_group_name_H-M   'P 1'
#
loop_
_entity.id
_entity.type
_entity.pdbx_description
1 polymer ?
#
loop_
_entity_poly.entity_id
_entity_poly.type
_entity_poly.pdbx_seq_one_letter_code
_entity_poly.pdbx_strand_id
1 'polypeptide(L)'
;MRTTACLVSVLALMAALPAAAMAQAAAPAATSPAAPTYTAAQFFDTVAYGLGYGGAKSFSPDGKSVLIRSDKTGVFNAYALPIAGGDTIPLTTSTTSAVNPVSYFPSDARILFTQDGGGDELSHLFVRTPDGAITDLTPGDKVKADFLSWSQDAKTFFVTSNARDASAFDVIAYDATTFAHRTVFENTGGFSPAALSPDGRWLVLDKALTSANNDLYLVDLTTPGEPKLLTPHEGNVAYTAFDFTPDSKAVLIGTDQNGEFQQAIRHDLASGANTPLIQADWDVSFVFYSPSGRYRVSGLNADAKTELTLLDATTSQPVALTGLPDGDIGNVRFSEDEKTIAFTVSSDTSPADVFVADLITGRATRLTHALNPAIDENALVEATIVRYPGEGGVMIPAVLYKPKGASAANPAPAIVLVHGGPGGQTRRGYSAMVQHLVNHGYAVLGANNRGSSGYGKTFFHLDDKKHGEADLRDIVAGGEWLRQQDWVADDQVAVMGGSYGGYITAAALAFHPDAFAAGVDIFGVTNWVRTLESIPPWWGAQRIALYDEMGDPATDAERHRRISPLFHTEGINKPLLVVQGENDPRVLKVESDELVAAVRANGVPVDYVVFPNEGHGFTRRDNRITAQDAYLTFLDKYVRK
;
A
#
# COMPACT_ATOMS: atom_id res chain seq x y z
N MET A 1 15.90 -69.25 -21.44
CA MET A 1 17.29 -69.67 -21.45
C MET A 1 17.96 -68.82 -20.40
N ARG A 2 18.08 -69.23 -19.10
CA ARG A 2 19.21 -70.00 -18.51
C ARG A 2 20.52 -69.31 -18.85
N THR A 3 21.26 -68.73 -17.86
CA THR A 3 22.04 -69.42 -16.80
C THR A 3 22.51 -68.41 -15.76
N THR A 4 22.35 -68.60 -14.59
CA THR A 4 22.95 -69.01 -13.31
C THR A 4 24.52 -69.15 -13.28
N ALA A 5 25.15 -68.48 -12.29
CA ALA A 5 26.33 -68.90 -11.53
C ALA A 5 26.52 -67.92 -10.36
N CYS A 6 26.37 -68.30 -9.18
CA CYS A 6 27.06 -69.06 -8.18
C CYS A 6 28.14 -68.28 -7.40
N LEU A 7 27.90 -68.24 -6.10
CA LEU A 7 28.67 -67.76 -4.94
C LEU A 7 30.11 -68.37 -4.86
N VAL A 8 30.98 -67.57 -4.20
CA VAL A 8 32.02 -68.18 -3.27
C VAL A 8 32.13 -67.18 -2.07
N SER A 9 31.88 -67.73 -0.90
CA SER A 9 32.10 -67.11 0.42
C SER A 9 33.53 -67.38 0.86
N VAL A 10 34.23 -66.37 1.38
CA VAL A 10 35.42 -66.54 2.20
C VAL A 10 35.20 -65.88 3.56
N LEU A 11 35.12 -66.76 4.59
CA LEU A 11 35.14 -66.34 6.00
C LEU A 11 36.57 -66.00 6.39
N ALA A 12 36.81 -64.80 6.92
CA ALA A 12 38.03 -64.50 7.67
C ALA A 12 37.62 -64.04 9.08
N LEU A 13 37.98 -64.92 10.02
CA LEU A 13 37.87 -64.63 11.47
C LEU A 13 38.97 -63.63 11.84
N MET A 14 38.64 -62.45 12.37
CA MET A 14 39.63 -61.64 13.10
C MET A 14 39.06 -61.24 14.46
N ALA A 15 39.89 -61.45 15.47
CA ALA A 15 39.64 -61.27 16.88
C ALA A 15 39.28 -59.81 17.27
N ALA A 16 38.28 -59.66 18.14
CA ALA A 16 37.92 -58.43 18.76
C ALA A 16 38.86 -58.06 19.92
N LEU A 17 39.44 -56.86 19.83
CA LEU A 17 39.99 -56.13 20.96
C LEU A 17 39.02 -55.00 21.34
N PRO A 18 38.75 -54.74 22.62
CA PRO A 18 37.86 -53.68 23.01
C PRO A 18 38.55 -52.31 22.88
N ALA A 19 38.06 -51.47 21.95
CA ALA A 19 38.43 -50.08 21.88
C ALA A 19 37.61 -49.29 22.97
N ALA A 20 38.32 -48.74 23.95
CA ALA A 20 37.74 -47.80 24.88
C ALA A 20 37.28 -46.55 24.12
N ALA A 21 35.96 -46.32 24.05
CA ALA A 21 35.39 -45.09 23.53
C ALA A 21 35.70 -43.95 24.51
N MET A 22 36.65 -43.11 24.16
CA MET A 22 36.75 -41.76 24.76
C MET A 22 35.57 -40.94 24.28
N ALA A 23 34.62 -40.66 25.16
CA ALA A 23 33.56 -39.67 24.95
C ALA A 23 34.25 -38.30 24.79
N GLN A 24 34.37 -37.82 23.57
CA GLN A 24 34.77 -36.47 23.26
C GLN A 24 33.57 -35.56 23.66
N ALA A 25 33.72 -34.81 24.76
CA ALA A 25 32.74 -33.82 25.15
C ALA A 25 32.57 -32.84 23.98
N ALA A 26 31.37 -32.76 23.43
CA ALA A 26 31.03 -31.76 22.44
C ALA A 26 31.32 -30.36 23.04
N ALA A 27 32.16 -29.59 22.37
CA ALA A 27 32.37 -28.19 22.74
C ALA A 27 31.02 -27.48 22.72
N PRO A 28 30.71 -26.60 23.69
CA PRO A 28 29.50 -25.84 23.65
C PRO A 28 29.45 -25.09 22.33
N ALA A 29 28.31 -25.21 21.61
CA ALA A 29 28.08 -24.46 20.39
C ALA A 29 28.32 -22.98 20.69
N ALA A 30 29.23 -22.36 19.93
CA ALA A 30 29.46 -20.94 20.05
C ALA A 30 28.11 -20.22 19.86
N THR A 31 27.64 -19.55 20.88
CA THR A 31 26.46 -18.68 20.77
C THR A 31 26.80 -17.63 19.72
N SER A 32 26.11 -17.67 18.58
CA SER A 32 26.21 -16.58 17.60
C SER A 32 25.95 -15.27 18.35
N PRO A 33 26.77 -14.23 18.15
CA PRO A 33 26.51 -12.94 18.77
C PRO A 33 25.08 -12.51 18.46
N ALA A 34 24.38 -11.97 19.47
CA ALA A 34 23.04 -11.45 19.28
C ALA A 34 23.07 -10.41 18.12
N ALA A 35 22.08 -10.46 17.24
CA ALA A 35 21.99 -9.47 16.18
C ALA A 35 21.92 -8.05 16.79
N PRO A 36 22.60 -7.06 16.19
CA PRO A 36 22.57 -5.70 16.70
C PRO A 36 21.14 -5.15 16.70
N THR A 37 20.77 -4.40 17.74
CA THR A 37 19.51 -3.66 17.80
C THR A 37 19.73 -2.22 17.36
N TYR A 38 18.78 -1.65 16.63
CA TYR A 38 18.83 -0.29 16.08
C TYR A 38 17.67 0.55 16.61
N THR A 39 17.91 1.83 16.85
CA THR A 39 16.89 2.77 17.35
C THR A 39 15.84 3.09 16.30
N ALA A 40 14.68 3.60 16.72
CA ALA A 40 13.68 4.14 15.80
C ALA A 40 14.27 5.21 14.87
N ALA A 41 15.10 6.10 15.41
CA ALA A 41 15.79 7.11 14.60
C ALA A 41 16.62 6.49 13.48
N GLN A 42 17.40 5.42 13.74
CA GLN A 42 18.18 4.74 12.71
C GLN A 42 17.28 4.13 11.62
N PHE A 43 16.15 3.52 11.99
CA PHE A 43 15.20 2.97 11.02
C PHE A 43 14.52 4.05 10.18
N PHE A 44 14.13 5.18 10.77
CA PHE A 44 13.46 6.28 10.08
C PHE A 44 14.42 7.28 9.41
N ASP A 45 15.73 7.19 9.65
CA ASP A 45 16.77 7.81 8.83
C ASP A 45 17.03 7.06 7.51
N THR A 46 16.47 5.85 7.34
CA THR A 46 16.28 5.21 6.04
C THR A 46 15.46 6.14 5.16
N VAL A 47 16.03 6.47 3.99
CA VAL A 47 15.42 7.45 3.08
C VAL A 47 14.36 6.78 2.22
N ALA A 48 13.17 7.36 2.15
CA ALA A 48 12.16 6.91 1.21
C ALA A 48 12.38 7.57 -0.16
N TYR A 49 12.42 6.75 -1.21
CA TYR A 49 12.45 7.19 -2.59
C TYR A 49 11.24 6.66 -3.36
N GLY A 50 10.65 7.50 -4.21
CA GLY A 50 9.55 7.11 -5.08
C GLY A 50 9.61 7.86 -6.40
N LEU A 51 9.14 7.23 -7.48
CA LEU A 51 8.92 7.88 -8.76
C LEU A 51 7.60 8.64 -8.75
N GLY A 52 7.46 9.65 -9.61
CA GLY A 52 6.21 10.37 -9.83
C GLY A 52 5.06 9.45 -10.28
N TYR A 53 3.84 9.95 -10.23
CA TYR A 53 2.62 9.20 -10.55
C TYR A 53 2.58 8.68 -12.00
N GLY A 54 1.71 7.69 -12.28
CA GLY A 54 1.47 7.15 -13.62
C GLY A 54 0.89 8.18 -14.59
N GLY A 55 1.09 7.98 -15.90
CA GLY A 55 0.61 8.90 -16.93
C GLY A 55 1.38 10.21 -17.06
N ALA A 56 2.36 10.45 -16.20
CA ALA A 56 3.16 11.65 -16.12
C ALA A 56 4.54 11.51 -16.78
N LYS A 57 5.18 12.62 -17.12
CA LYS A 57 6.55 12.65 -17.66
C LYS A 57 7.55 12.64 -16.50
N SER A 58 8.08 11.47 -16.15
CA SER A 58 9.03 11.31 -15.05
C SER A 58 10.47 11.66 -15.43
N PHE A 59 10.86 11.54 -16.71
CA PHE A 59 12.16 11.96 -17.20
C PHE A 59 12.16 13.45 -17.53
N SER A 60 13.28 14.12 -17.24
CA SER A 60 13.50 15.50 -17.71
C SER A 60 13.48 15.55 -19.25
N PRO A 61 13.15 16.72 -19.87
CA PRO A 61 13.07 16.81 -21.33
C PRO A 61 14.38 16.48 -22.06
N ASP A 62 15.52 16.69 -21.40
CA ASP A 62 16.85 16.32 -21.94
C ASP A 62 17.22 14.85 -21.67
N GLY A 63 16.33 14.09 -21.01
CA GLY A 63 16.52 12.68 -20.67
C GLY A 63 17.59 12.39 -19.61
N LYS A 64 18.17 13.43 -18.94
CA LYS A 64 19.31 13.24 -18.05
C LYS A 64 18.99 13.05 -16.59
N SER A 65 17.73 13.28 -16.20
CA SER A 65 17.29 13.13 -14.81
C SER A 65 15.92 12.51 -14.73
N VAL A 66 15.64 11.88 -13.60
CA VAL A 66 14.32 11.36 -13.25
C VAL A 66 13.75 12.19 -12.10
N LEU A 67 12.48 12.57 -12.20
CA LEU A 67 11.74 13.23 -11.13
C LEU A 67 11.39 12.22 -10.05
N ILE A 68 11.86 12.47 -8.85
CA ILE A 68 11.61 11.60 -7.70
C ILE A 68 11.06 12.37 -6.50
N ARG A 69 10.36 11.66 -5.67
CA ARG A 69 9.95 12.05 -4.32
C ARG A 69 10.94 11.48 -3.31
N SER A 70 11.34 12.27 -2.30
CA SER A 70 12.16 11.76 -1.21
C SER A 70 11.93 12.55 0.08
N ASP A 71 12.03 11.86 1.22
CA ASP A 71 11.94 12.44 2.57
C ASP A 71 13.32 12.67 3.21
N LYS A 72 14.38 12.72 2.44
CA LYS A 72 15.76 12.84 2.95
C LYS A 72 15.99 14.09 3.84
N THR A 73 15.14 15.11 3.75
CA THR A 73 15.15 16.30 4.60
C THR A 73 14.15 16.24 5.76
N GLY A 74 13.57 15.06 6.06
CA GLY A 74 12.59 14.86 7.13
C GLY A 74 11.14 15.09 6.71
N VAL A 75 10.91 15.74 5.57
CA VAL A 75 9.61 15.92 4.92
C VAL A 75 9.79 15.58 3.45
N PHE A 76 8.75 14.99 2.83
CA PHE A 76 8.82 14.67 1.41
C PHE A 76 8.94 15.93 0.55
N ASN A 77 9.88 15.88 -0.39
CA ASN A 77 10.13 16.92 -1.38
C ASN A 77 10.40 16.33 -2.77
N ALA A 78 10.30 17.17 -3.80
CA ALA A 78 10.64 16.83 -5.18
C ALA A 78 12.14 17.01 -5.45
N TYR A 79 12.74 16.05 -6.15
CA TYR A 79 14.14 16.08 -6.54
C TYR A 79 14.30 15.63 -7.99
N ALA A 80 15.32 16.16 -8.68
CA ALA A 80 15.85 15.58 -9.90
C ALA A 80 16.99 14.61 -9.54
N LEU A 81 16.88 13.35 -9.98
CA LEU A 81 17.91 12.32 -9.80
C LEU A 81 18.63 12.10 -11.13
N PRO A 82 19.94 12.42 -11.26
CA PRO A 82 20.67 12.20 -12.49
C PRO A 82 20.75 10.70 -12.85
N ILE A 83 20.42 10.33 -14.09
CA ILE A 83 20.48 8.94 -14.55
C ILE A 83 21.92 8.41 -14.70
N ALA A 84 22.90 9.30 -14.79
CA ALA A 84 24.31 8.95 -14.76
C ALA A 84 24.85 8.65 -13.35
N GLY A 85 23.99 8.76 -12.33
CA GLY A 85 24.36 8.68 -10.93
C GLY A 85 24.81 10.03 -10.35
N GLY A 86 25.03 10.06 -9.04
CA GLY A 86 25.40 11.25 -8.29
C GLY A 86 24.29 11.74 -7.36
N ASP A 87 24.49 12.91 -6.76
CA ASP A 87 23.57 13.47 -5.78
C ASP A 87 22.25 13.94 -6.40
N THR A 88 21.18 13.77 -5.65
CA THR A 88 19.86 14.32 -6.00
C THR A 88 19.88 15.85 -5.92
N ILE A 89 19.27 16.52 -6.89
CA ILE A 89 19.14 17.98 -6.95
C ILE A 89 17.76 18.37 -6.41
N PRO A 90 17.67 19.16 -5.32
CA PRO A 90 16.39 19.55 -4.77
C PRO A 90 15.65 20.51 -5.72
N LEU A 91 14.39 20.18 -5.99
CA LEU A 91 13.48 21.04 -6.77
C LEU A 91 12.53 21.80 -5.84
N THR A 92 12.16 21.21 -4.70
CA THR A 92 11.39 21.86 -3.64
C THR A 92 12.08 21.71 -2.29
N THR A 93 11.72 22.58 -1.32
CA THR A 93 12.37 22.65 0.00
C THR A 93 11.34 22.85 1.12
N SER A 94 10.19 22.20 1.02
CA SER A 94 9.18 22.24 2.09
C SER A 94 9.74 21.68 3.39
N THR A 95 9.41 22.34 4.50
CA THR A 95 9.73 21.91 5.88
C THR A 95 8.48 21.60 6.68
N THR A 96 7.30 21.79 6.10
CA THR A 96 6.01 21.67 6.79
C THR A 96 5.14 20.57 6.21
N SER A 97 4.75 20.67 4.95
CA SER A 97 3.84 19.73 4.29
C SER A 97 4.57 18.92 3.22
N ALA A 98 4.16 17.68 3.04
CA ALA A 98 4.73 16.79 2.03
C ALA A 98 4.45 17.31 0.61
N VAL A 99 5.49 17.38 -0.21
CA VAL A 99 5.41 17.66 -1.63
C VAL A 99 5.42 16.36 -2.41
N ASN A 100 4.45 16.17 -3.29
CA ASN A 100 4.33 15.01 -4.15
C ASN A 100 4.59 15.43 -5.61
N PRO A 101 5.79 15.17 -6.16
CA PRO A 101 6.09 15.50 -7.56
C PRO A 101 5.19 14.67 -8.48
N VAL A 102 4.66 15.32 -9.51
CA VAL A 102 3.75 14.72 -10.48
C VAL A 102 4.47 14.48 -11.81
N SER A 103 4.94 15.56 -12.47
CA SER A 103 5.45 15.48 -13.85
C SER A 103 6.45 16.58 -14.15
N TYR A 104 7.45 16.29 -14.96
CA TYR A 104 8.08 17.36 -15.76
C TYR A 104 7.11 17.87 -16.82
N PHE A 105 7.29 19.10 -17.25
CA PHE A 105 6.72 19.57 -18.51
C PHE A 105 7.46 18.90 -19.67
N PRO A 106 6.74 18.44 -20.71
CA PRO A 106 7.39 17.74 -21.82
C PRO A 106 8.37 18.61 -22.61
N SER A 107 8.18 19.93 -22.60
CA SER A 107 8.98 20.90 -23.39
C SER A 107 10.11 21.58 -22.63
N ASP A 108 10.09 21.55 -21.28
CA ASP A 108 11.03 22.31 -20.46
C ASP A 108 11.16 21.75 -19.04
N ALA A 109 12.06 22.34 -18.23
CA ALA A 109 12.37 21.85 -16.89
C ALA A 109 11.42 22.34 -15.78
N ARG A 110 10.23 22.86 -16.12
CA ARG A 110 9.16 23.08 -15.14
C ARG A 110 8.68 21.74 -14.60
N ILE A 111 8.17 21.72 -13.38
CA ILE A 111 7.53 20.55 -12.80
C ILE A 111 6.13 20.90 -12.28
N LEU A 112 5.25 19.92 -12.34
CA LEU A 112 3.99 19.89 -11.57
C LEU A 112 4.21 19.09 -10.30
N PHE A 113 3.59 19.54 -9.21
CA PHE A 113 3.56 18.79 -7.96
C PHE A 113 2.25 19.09 -7.21
N THR A 114 1.85 18.20 -6.31
CA THR A 114 0.73 18.43 -5.38
C THR A 114 1.24 18.61 -3.96
N GLN A 115 0.50 19.37 -3.17
CA GLN A 115 0.74 19.59 -1.75
C GLN A 115 -0.56 19.94 -1.04
N ASP A 116 -0.74 19.42 0.18
CA ASP A 116 -1.88 19.71 1.05
C ASP A 116 -1.52 20.63 2.22
N GLY A 117 -2.51 21.00 3.01
CA GLY A 117 -2.39 21.88 4.17
C GLY A 117 -2.03 21.17 5.47
N GLY A 118 -0.94 20.36 5.51
CA GLY A 118 -0.49 19.71 6.75
C GLY A 118 -1.32 18.47 7.12
N GLY A 119 -1.75 17.72 6.13
CA GLY A 119 -2.46 16.46 6.28
C GLY A 119 -3.99 16.57 6.22
N ASP A 120 -4.54 17.71 5.77
CA ASP A 120 -5.98 17.92 5.58
C ASP A 120 -6.54 17.25 4.31
N GLU A 121 -5.68 16.64 3.49
CA GLU A 121 -6.00 15.99 2.21
C GLU A 121 -6.58 16.91 1.13
N LEU A 122 -6.58 18.21 1.32
CA LEU A 122 -7.01 19.19 0.32
C LEU A 122 -5.80 19.61 -0.54
N SER A 123 -5.36 18.69 -1.39
CA SER A 123 -4.20 18.91 -2.25
C SER A 123 -4.49 19.91 -3.35
N HIS A 124 -3.65 20.92 -3.49
CA HIS A 124 -3.61 21.79 -4.67
C HIS A 124 -2.56 21.32 -5.65
N LEU A 125 -2.72 21.63 -6.93
CA LEU A 125 -1.74 21.44 -7.98
C LEU A 125 -0.92 22.73 -8.17
N PHE A 126 0.41 22.58 -8.08
CA PHE A 126 1.38 23.66 -8.23
C PHE A 126 2.25 23.45 -9.46
N VAL A 127 2.72 24.55 -10.03
CA VAL A 127 3.82 24.56 -10.98
C VAL A 127 5.05 25.22 -10.36
N ARG A 128 6.22 24.62 -10.56
CA ARG A 128 7.52 25.23 -10.24
C ARG A 128 8.30 25.45 -11.53
N THR A 129 8.76 26.68 -11.72
CA THR A 129 9.63 27.07 -12.85
C THR A 129 11.12 26.78 -12.57
N PRO A 130 11.99 26.69 -13.58
CA PRO A 130 13.41 26.38 -13.38
C PRO A 130 14.16 27.36 -12.48
N ASP A 131 13.76 28.64 -12.45
CA ASP A 131 14.29 29.67 -11.54
C ASP A 131 13.80 29.56 -10.09
N GLY A 132 12.89 28.60 -9.82
CA GLY A 132 12.40 28.28 -8.48
C GLY A 132 11.08 28.96 -8.10
N ALA A 133 10.46 29.77 -8.96
CA ALA A 133 9.15 30.34 -8.67
C ALA A 133 8.07 29.24 -8.63
N ILE A 134 7.16 29.35 -7.66
CA ILE A 134 6.06 28.41 -7.46
C ILE A 134 4.74 29.16 -7.60
N THR A 135 3.81 28.59 -8.36
CA THR A 135 2.47 29.12 -8.57
C THR A 135 1.46 28.03 -8.26
N ASP A 136 0.46 28.35 -7.44
CA ASP A 136 -0.71 27.51 -7.22
C ASP A 136 -1.66 27.66 -8.43
N LEU A 137 -1.95 26.55 -9.09
CA LEU A 137 -2.84 26.50 -10.26
C LEU A 137 -4.30 26.28 -9.88
N THR A 138 -4.57 25.82 -8.67
CA THR A 138 -5.90 25.42 -8.20
C THR A 138 -6.23 26.00 -6.82
N PRO A 139 -6.10 27.33 -6.64
CA PRO A 139 -6.27 27.97 -5.34
C PRO A 139 -7.70 27.87 -4.82
N GLY A 140 -7.85 27.79 -3.49
CA GLY A 140 -9.14 27.81 -2.77
C GLY A 140 -9.11 26.99 -1.48
N ASP A 141 -9.75 27.50 -0.42
CA ASP A 141 -9.66 26.94 0.95
C ASP A 141 -10.16 25.49 1.09
N LYS A 142 -11.01 25.02 0.19
CA LYS A 142 -11.62 23.67 0.22
C LYS A 142 -11.48 22.95 -1.12
N VAL A 143 -10.55 23.40 -1.94
CA VAL A 143 -10.28 22.81 -3.23
C VAL A 143 -9.38 21.59 -3.05
N LYS A 144 -9.75 20.50 -3.71
CA LYS A 144 -8.90 19.35 -3.94
C LYS A 144 -8.72 19.19 -5.43
N ALA A 145 -7.49 19.10 -5.89
CA ALA A 145 -7.17 18.93 -7.29
C ALA A 145 -6.02 17.96 -7.49
N ASP A 146 -6.15 17.13 -8.53
CA ASP A 146 -5.16 16.14 -8.90
C ASP A 146 -4.90 16.20 -10.41
N PHE A 147 -3.66 15.92 -10.81
CA PHE A 147 -3.27 15.77 -12.21
C PHE A 147 -3.87 14.49 -12.79
N LEU A 148 -4.49 14.59 -13.95
CA LEU A 148 -5.04 13.42 -14.66
C LEU A 148 -4.11 12.90 -15.73
N SER A 149 -3.76 13.71 -16.74
CA SER A 149 -2.81 13.32 -17.78
C SER A 149 -2.33 14.49 -18.64
N TRP A 150 -1.35 14.23 -19.53
CA TRP A 150 -0.96 15.11 -20.63
C TRP A 150 -1.72 14.74 -21.90
N SER A 151 -2.02 15.73 -22.76
CA SER A 151 -2.35 15.46 -24.16
C SER A 151 -1.10 14.94 -24.90
N GLN A 152 -1.31 14.13 -25.94
CA GLN A 152 -0.22 13.55 -26.73
C GLN A 152 0.68 14.60 -27.37
N ASP A 153 0.14 15.76 -27.75
CA ASP A 153 0.91 16.88 -28.32
C ASP A 153 1.61 17.74 -27.26
N ALA A 154 1.49 17.38 -25.99
CA ALA A 154 2.10 18.05 -24.85
C ALA A 154 1.72 19.53 -24.63
N LYS A 155 0.67 20.03 -25.32
CA LYS A 155 0.23 21.42 -25.20
C LYS A 155 -0.83 21.63 -24.12
N THR A 156 -1.45 20.56 -23.68
CA THR A 156 -2.52 20.58 -22.69
C THR A 156 -2.23 19.57 -21.60
N PHE A 157 -2.50 19.91 -20.36
CA PHE A 157 -2.64 18.92 -19.29
C PHE A 157 -4.02 19.01 -18.67
N PHE A 158 -4.48 17.90 -18.15
CA PHE A 158 -5.81 17.76 -17.58
C PHE A 158 -5.71 17.56 -16.07
N VAL A 159 -6.64 18.18 -15.37
CA VAL A 159 -6.70 18.23 -13.90
C VAL A 159 -8.13 17.87 -13.48
N THR A 160 -8.26 17.05 -12.46
CA THR A 160 -9.53 16.88 -11.76
C THR A 160 -9.60 17.85 -10.59
N SER A 161 -10.76 18.50 -10.39
CA SER A 161 -10.93 19.47 -9.31
C SER A 161 -12.36 19.53 -8.82
N ASN A 162 -12.52 19.66 -7.50
CA ASN A 162 -13.81 19.86 -6.84
C ASN A 162 -14.13 21.34 -6.58
N ALA A 163 -13.47 22.27 -7.24
CA ALA A 163 -13.60 23.72 -7.02
C ALA A 163 -15.05 24.24 -7.21
N ARG A 164 -15.84 23.60 -8.09
CA ARG A 164 -17.24 23.96 -8.34
C ARG A 164 -18.18 23.38 -7.28
N ASP A 165 -17.96 22.14 -6.90
CA ASP A 165 -18.80 21.38 -5.96
C ASP A 165 -17.91 20.44 -5.15
N ALA A 166 -17.95 20.58 -3.82
CA ALA A 166 -17.08 19.86 -2.89
C ALA A 166 -17.14 18.32 -3.04
N SER A 167 -18.21 17.78 -3.60
CA SER A 167 -18.43 16.33 -3.78
C SER A 167 -18.22 15.84 -5.23
N ALA A 168 -17.96 16.74 -6.19
CA ALA A 168 -17.87 16.41 -7.59
C ALA A 168 -16.55 16.91 -8.21
N PHE A 169 -15.82 16.01 -8.84
CA PHE A 169 -14.57 16.36 -9.53
C PHE A 169 -14.83 16.59 -11.01
N ASP A 170 -14.76 17.85 -11.43
CA ASP A 170 -14.79 18.23 -12.83
C ASP A 170 -13.44 17.95 -13.49
N VAL A 171 -13.40 17.79 -14.82
CA VAL A 171 -12.14 17.72 -15.58
C VAL A 171 -11.88 19.06 -16.26
N ILE A 172 -10.71 19.62 -16.00
CA ILE A 172 -10.28 20.93 -16.44
C ILE A 172 -9.04 20.77 -17.35
N ALA A 173 -9.09 21.35 -18.54
CA ALA A 173 -7.95 21.41 -19.45
C ALA A 173 -7.18 22.73 -19.26
N TYR A 174 -5.88 22.63 -19.05
CA TYR A 174 -4.93 23.74 -18.90
C TYR A 174 -4.01 23.83 -20.11
N ASP A 175 -3.87 25.00 -20.68
CA ASP A 175 -2.81 25.28 -21.66
C ASP A 175 -1.43 25.24 -20.96
N ALA A 176 -0.51 24.44 -21.48
CA ALA A 176 0.80 24.19 -20.84
C ALA A 176 1.73 25.41 -20.83
N THR A 177 1.43 26.44 -21.61
CA THR A 177 2.25 27.67 -21.72
C THR A 177 1.70 28.81 -20.88
N THR A 178 0.41 29.05 -20.99
CA THR A 178 -0.27 30.23 -20.43
C THR A 178 -1.02 29.95 -19.14
N PHE A 179 -1.26 28.66 -18.84
CA PHE A 179 -2.15 28.17 -17.76
C PHE A 179 -3.60 28.64 -17.88
N ALA A 180 -3.99 29.20 -19.04
CA ALA A 180 -5.38 29.41 -19.36
C ALA A 180 -6.13 28.08 -19.32
N HIS A 181 -7.27 28.05 -18.65
CA HIS A 181 -7.96 26.78 -18.44
C HIS A 181 -9.45 26.88 -18.74
N ARG A 182 -10.06 25.72 -19.02
CA ARG A 182 -11.48 25.58 -19.22
C ARG A 182 -11.97 24.22 -18.72
N THR A 183 -13.15 24.15 -18.17
CA THR A 183 -13.81 22.88 -17.87
C THR A 183 -14.15 22.15 -19.17
N VAL A 184 -13.72 20.88 -19.28
CA VAL A 184 -14.02 20.01 -20.42
C VAL A 184 -15.05 18.96 -20.09
N PHE A 185 -15.21 18.63 -18.81
CA PHE A 185 -16.29 17.79 -18.30
C PHE A 185 -16.77 18.35 -16.96
N GLU A 186 -18.05 18.68 -16.87
CA GLU A 186 -18.72 19.07 -15.63
C GLU A 186 -19.40 17.83 -15.03
N ASN A 187 -18.96 17.44 -13.84
CA ASN A 187 -19.43 16.23 -13.18
C ASN A 187 -20.70 16.49 -12.38
N THR A 188 -21.85 16.22 -12.97
CA THR A 188 -23.17 16.32 -12.30
C THR A 188 -23.77 14.96 -11.96
N GLY A 189 -23.09 13.85 -12.38
CA GLY A 189 -23.61 12.49 -12.26
C GLY A 189 -23.02 11.65 -11.14
N GLY A 190 -22.16 12.22 -10.28
CA GLY A 190 -21.49 11.47 -9.21
C GLY A 190 -20.48 10.45 -9.76
N PHE A 191 -19.78 10.78 -10.82
CA PHE A 191 -18.73 9.98 -11.42
C PHE A 191 -17.36 10.30 -10.81
N SER A 192 -16.43 9.35 -10.94
CA SER A 192 -15.00 9.57 -10.70
C SER A 192 -14.27 9.53 -12.05
N PRO A 193 -13.59 10.60 -12.49
CA PRO A 193 -12.73 10.54 -13.68
C PRO A 193 -11.63 9.50 -13.47
N ALA A 194 -11.51 8.51 -14.40
CA ALA A 194 -10.63 7.35 -14.23
C ALA A 194 -9.46 7.33 -15.22
N ALA A 195 -9.70 7.56 -16.50
CA ALA A 195 -8.66 7.56 -17.53
C ALA A 195 -9.00 8.52 -18.67
N LEU A 196 -7.98 9.12 -19.28
CA LEU A 196 -8.11 9.99 -20.45
C LEU A 196 -7.26 9.44 -21.59
N SER A 197 -7.84 9.38 -22.81
CA SER A 197 -7.10 8.92 -23.98
C SER A 197 -5.93 9.84 -24.34
N PRO A 198 -4.83 9.32 -24.91
CA PRO A 198 -3.67 10.12 -25.31
C PRO A 198 -4.02 11.28 -26.26
N ASP A 199 -4.99 11.10 -27.16
CA ASP A 199 -5.46 12.17 -28.06
C ASP A 199 -6.33 13.23 -27.37
N GLY A 200 -6.63 13.08 -26.05
CA GLY A 200 -7.42 14.00 -25.26
C GLY A 200 -8.92 14.00 -25.59
N ARG A 201 -9.39 13.05 -26.37
CA ARG A 201 -10.78 12.99 -26.84
C ARG A 201 -11.69 12.21 -25.90
N TRP A 202 -11.24 11.05 -25.42
CA TRP A 202 -12.07 10.11 -24.69
C TRP A 202 -11.74 10.14 -23.19
N LEU A 203 -12.77 10.35 -22.37
CA LEU A 203 -12.69 10.28 -20.92
C LEU A 203 -13.47 9.06 -20.44
N VAL A 204 -12.82 8.16 -19.68
CA VAL A 204 -13.49 7.10 -18.92
C VAL A 204 -13.83 7.62 -17.55
N LEU A 205 -15.07 7.39 -17.16
CA LEU A 205 -15.63 7.71 -15.86
C LEU A 205 -15.98 6.40 -15.15
N ASP A 206 -15.70 6.34 -13.85
CA ASP A 206 -16.14 5.27 -12.94
C ASP A 206 -17.37 5.75 -12.16
N LYS A 207 -18.35 4.88 -12.00
CA LYS A 207 -19.53 5.11 -11.16
C LYS A 207 -19.72 3.96 -10.21
N ALA A 208 -19.32 4.16 -8.96
CA ALA A 208 -19.55 3.19 -7.89
C ALA A 208 -21.06 3.00 -7.66
N LEU A 209 -21.50 1.76 -7.60
CA LEU A 209 -22.85 1.32 -7.25
C LEU A 209 -22.85 0.70 -5.86
N THR A 210 -21.88 -0.18 -5.57
CA THR A 210 -21.61 -0.77 -4.25
C THR A 210 -20.08 -0.92 -4.08
N SER A 211 -19.62 -1.54 -3.01
CA SER A 211 -18.19 -1.88 -2.81
C SER A 211 -17.66 -2.91 -3.81
N ALA A 212 -18.55 -3.70 -4.43
CA ALA A 212 -18.23 -4.79 -5.36
C ALA A 212 -18.82 -4.58 -6.74
N ASN A 213 -19.41 -3.44 -7.01
CA ASN A 213 -20.16 -3.21 -8.23
C ASN A 213 -19.98 -1.77 -8.69
N ASN A 214 -19.47 -1.59 -9.89
CA ASN A 214 -19.35 -0.28 -10.52
C ASN A 214 -19.53 -0.40 -12.02
N ASP A 215 -19.84 0.73 -12.63
CA ASP A 215 -19.93 0.87 -14.08
C ASP A 215 -18.87 1.81 -14.61
N LEU A 216 -18.30 1.48 -15.76
CA LEU A 216 -17.49 2.42 -16.54
C LEU A 216 -18.33 3.09 -17.63
N TYR A 217 -18.12 4.40 -17.77
CA TYR A 217 -18.78 5.22 -18.79
C TYR A 217 -17.73 5.91 -19.67
N LEU A 218 -18.09 6.21 -20.91
CA LEU A 218 -17.25 6.91 -21.88
C LEU A 218 -17.87 8.25 -22.25
N VAL A 219 -17.06 9.29 -22.27
CA VAL A 219 -17.42 10.64 -22.73
C VAL A 219 -16.54 11.03 -23.90
N ASP A 220 -17.12 11.58 -24.96
CA ASP A 220 -16.41 12.27 -26.04
C ASP A 220 -16.28 13.76 -25.68
N LEU A 221 -15.08 14.19 -25.28
CA LEU A 221 -14.82 15.58 -24.88
C LEU A 221 -14.86 16.57 -26.07
N THR A 222 -14.89 16.07 -27.30
CA THR A 222 -14.98 16.93 -28.51
C THR A 222 -16.43 17.18 -28.94
N THR A 223 -17.36 16.36 -28.47
CA THR A 223 -18.78 16.44 -28.80
C THR A 223 -19.61 16.40 -27.52
N PRO A 224 -20.26 17.51 -27.14
CA PRO A 224 -21.12 17.51 -25.94
C PRO A 224 -22.16 16.39 -26.00
N GLY A 225 -22.28 15.61 -24.92
CA GLY A 225 -23.23 14.52 -24.83
C GLY A 225 -23.21 13.87 -23.45
N GLU A 226 -24.22 13.04 -23.18
CA GLU A 226 -24.28 12.26 -21.94
C GLU A 226 -23.23 11.15 -21.91
N PRO A 227 -22.68 10.80 -20.74
CA PRO A 227 -21.79 9.66 -20.58
C PRO A 227 -22.45 8.36 -21.06
N LYS A 228 -21.76 7.62 -21.92
CA LYS A 228 -22.24 6.35 -22.47
C LYS A 228 -21.70 5.18 -21.64
N LEU A 229 -22.60 4.30 -21.17
CA LEU A 229 -22.23 3.09 -20.46
C LEU A 229 -21.35 2.17 -21.33
N LEU A 230 -20.15 1.82 -20.82
CA LEU A 230 -19.19 0.91 -21.48
C LEU A 230 -19.34 -0.54 -21.02
N THR A 231 -19.72 -0.77 -19.78
CA THR A 231 -19.65 -2.07 -19.10
C THR A 231 -21.03 -2.55 -18.63
N PRO A 232 -22.04 -2.70 -19.53
CA PRO A 232 -23.33 -3.22 -19.12
C PRO A 232 -23.16 -4.66 -18.60
N HIS A 233 -23.71 -4.94 -17.43
CA HIS A 233 -23.60 -6.26 -16.79
C HIS A 233 -24.82 -6.55 -15.90
N GLU A 234 -24.92 -7.79 -15.43
CA GLU A 234 -25.87 -8.22 -14.39
C GLU A 234 -25.10 -8.70 -13.16
N GLY A 235 -25.65 -8.47 -11.98
CA GLY A 235 -25.05 -8.86 -10.70
C GLY A 235 -23.90 -7.93 -10.26
N ASN A 236 -23.12 -8.36 -9.28
CA ASN A 236 -21.99 -7.61 -8.77
C ASN A 236 -20.74 -7.90 -9.62
N VAL A 237 -20.23 -6.88 -10.30
CA VAL A 237 -19.01 -6.94 -11.09
C VAL A 237 -18.19 -5.68 -10.86
N ALA A 238 -16.92 -5.88 -10.53
CA ALA A 238 -15.96 -4.80 -10.39
C ALA A 238 -15.22 -4.55 -11.72
N TYR A 239 -15.05 -3.27 -12.05
CA TYR A 239 -14.30 -2.80 -13.20
C TYR A 239 -13.26 -1.76 -12.79
N THR A 240 -12.09 -1.81 -13.42
CA THR A 240 -11.04 -0.79 -13.27
C THR A 240 -10.62 -0.32 -14.65
N ALA A 241 -10.70 0.97 -14.94
CA ALA A 241 -10.08 1.52 -16.13
C ALA A 241 -8.58 1.68 -15.87
N PHE A 242 -7.75 0.79 -16.43
CA PHE A 242 -6.30 0.86 -16.21
C PHE A 242 -5.64 1.98 -17.04
N ASP A 243 -5.93 2.01 -18.34
CA ASP A 243 -5.33 2.98 -19.28
C ASP A 243 -6.02 2.88 -20.65
N PHE A 244 -5.65 3.75 -21.56
CA PHE A 244 -5.95 3.61 -22.97
C PHE A 244 -4.79 2.95 -23.74
N THR A 245 -5.10 2.37 -24.90
CA THR A 245 -4.04 2.05 -25.86
C THR A 245 -3.44 3.34 -26.45
N PRO A 246 -2.13 3.37 -26.78
CA PRO A 246 -1.46 4.57 -27.29
C PRO A 246 -2.09 5.20 -28.55
N ASP A 247 -2.82 4.41 -29.35
CA ASP A 247 -3.57 4.88 -30.51
C ASP A 247 -4.98 5.41 -30.17
N SER A 248 -5.33 5.49 -28.89
CA SER A 248 -6.63 5.96 -28.38
C SER A 248 -7.85 5.16 -28.87
N LYS A 249 -7.67 3.93 -29.38
CA LYS A 249 -8.76 3.14 -29.95
C LYS A 249 -9.37 2.12 -29.03
N ALA A 250 -8.73 1.84 -27.89
CA ALA A 250 -9.24 0.89 -26.94
C ALA A 250 -8.92 1.32 -25.51
N VAL A 251 -9.75 0.85 -24.56
CA VAL A 251 -9.53 0.96 -23.12
C VAL A 251 -9.02 -0.38 -22.59
N LEU A 252 -8.03 -0.34 -21.72
CA LEU A 252 -7.55 -1.48 -20.96
C LEU A 252 -8.35 -1.53 -19.65
N ILE A 253 -9.13 -2.58 -19.48
CA ILE A 253 -10.08 -2.71 -18.36
C ILE A 253 -9.73 -3.93 -17.53
N GLY A 254 -9.64 -3.77 -16.23
CA GLY A 254 -9.67 -4.84 -15.26
C GLY A 254 -11.11 -5.22 -14.94
N THR A 255 -11.41 -6.52 -14.81
CA THR A 255 -12.74 -6.99 -14.40
C THR A 255 -12.70 -8.39 -13.80
N ASP A 256 -13.54 -8.61 -12.80
CA ASP A 256 -13.81 -9.91 -12.19
C ASP A 256 -15.09 -10.59 -12.74
N GLN A 257 -15.63 -10.08 -13.83
CA GLN A 257 -16.90 -10.56 -14.42
C GLN A 257 -16.95 -12.06 -14.63
N ASN A 258 -15.82 -12.69 -14.96
CA ASN A 258 -15.76 -14.10 -15.34
C ASN A 258 -15.02 -14.99 -14.31
N GLY A 259 -14.77 -14.53 -13.11
CA GLY A 259 -14.04 -15.31 -12.11
C GLY A 259 -13.92 -14.65 -10.75
N GLU A 260 -13.09 -15.22 -9.92
CA GLU A 260 -12.77 -14.71 -8.58
C GLU A 260 -11.81 -13.51 -8.60
N PHE A 261 -10.89 -13.50 -9.57
CA PHE A 261 -9.81 -12.52 -9.64
C PHE A 261 -9.99 -11.57 -10.81
N GLN A 262 -9.63 -10.32 -10.62
CA GLN A 262 -9.64 -9.31 -11.66
C GLN A 262 -8.69 -9.67 -12.80
N GLN A 263 -9.22 -9.80 -14.02
CA GLN A 263 -8.49 -10.07 -15.24
C GLN A 263 -8.40 -8.81 -16.08
N ALA A 264 -7.45 -8.73 -17.02
CA ALA A 264 -7.37 -7.61 -17.94
C ALA A 264 -7.97 -7.95 -19.31
N ILE A 265 -8.81 -7.06 -19.82
CA ILE A 265 -9.36 -7.09 -21.17
C ILE A 265 -9.00 -5.82 -21.92
N ARG A 266 -8.99 -5.91 -23.26
CA ARG A 266 -8.93 -4.78 -24.17
C ARG A 266 -10.33 -4.55 -24.75
N HIS A 267 -10.92 -3.39 -24.44
CA HIS A 267 -12.23 -2.96 -24.97
C HIS A 267 -12.02 -2.04 -26.17
N ASP A 268 -12.43 -2.46 -27.36
CA ASP A 268 -12.30 -1.69 -28.60
C ASP A 268 -13.44 -0.67 -28.72
N LEU A 269 -13.11 0.62 -28.84
CA LEU A 269 -14.09 1.71 -28.79
C LEU A 269 -14.99 1.77 -30.04
N ALA A 270 -14.52 1.29 -31.18
CA ALA A 270 -15.28 1.35 -32.44
C ALA A 270 -16.30 0.21 -32.56
N SER A 271 -15.89 -1.01 -32.18
CA SER A 271 -16.73 -2.21 -32.31
C SER A 271 -17.45 -2.55 -30.98
N GLY A 272 -17.00 -2.06 -29.85
CA GLY A 272 -17.47 -2.47 -28.51
C GLY A 272 -17.02 -3.88 -28.15
N ALA A 273 -16.07 -4.48 -28.86
CA ALA A 273 -15.63 -5.85 -28.64
C ALA A 273 -14.61 -5.93 -27.47
N ASN A 274 -14.82 -6.88 -26.58
CA ASN A 274 -13.87 -7.24 -25.53
C ASN A 274 -12.99 -8.40 -25.99
N THR A 275 -11.66 -8.23 -25.83
CA THR A 275 -10.69 -9.30 -26.05
C THR A 275 -9.85 -9.52 -24.79
N PRO A 276 -9.67 -10.78 -24.35
CA PRO A 276 -8.79 -11.07 -23.21
C PRO A 276 -7.36 -10.55 -23.48
N LEU A 277 -6.76 -9.91 -22.48
CA LEU A 277 -5.40 -9.39 -22.56
C LEU A 277 -4.46 -10.13 -21.58
N ILE A 278 -4.89 -10.29 -20.32
CA ILE A 278 -4.16 -11.02 -19.29
C ILE A 278 -5.18 -11.83 -18.49
N GLN A 279 -4.89 -13.13 -18.33
CA GLN A 279 -5.62 -14.04 -17.46
C GLN A 279 -4.64 -14.66 -16.48
N ALA A 280 -4.96 -14.65 -15.19
CA ALA A 280 -4.10 -15.13 -14.12
C ALA A 280 -4.94 -15.70 -12.95
N ASP A 281 -4.28 -16.44 -12.07
CA ASP A 281 -4.89 -16.97 -10.83
C ASP A 281 -4.87 -15.95 -9.67
N TRP A 282 -4.53 -14.69 -9.97
CA TRP A 282 -4.49 -13.55 -9.05
C TRP A 282 -4.97 -12.29 -9.76
N ASP A 283 -5.27 -11.24 -8.97
CA ASP A 283 -5.73 -9.97 -9.51
C ASP A 283 -4.67 -9.30 -10.38
N VAL A 284 -5.04 -8.93 -11.61
CA VAL A 284 -4.29 -7.97 -12.41
C VAL A 284 -4.50 -6.60 -11.78
N SER A 285 -3.43 -6.05 -11.17
CA SER A 285 -3.51 -4.76 -10.46
C SER A 285 -3.40 -3.57 -11.39
N PHE A 286 -2.66 -3.71 -12.50
CA PHE A 286 -2.49 -2.68 -13.51
C PHE A 286 -1.97 -3.27 -14.81
N VAL A 287 -2.27 -2.58 -15.91
CA VAL A 287 -1.64 -2.78 -17.21
C VAL A 287 -1.61 -1.46 -17.97
N PHE A 288 -0.48 -1.16 -18.59
CA PHE A 288 -0.31 0.01 -19.44
C PHE A 288 0.75 -0.26 -20.52
N TYR A 289 0.76 0.59 -21.55
CA TYR A 289 1.76 0.55 -22.61
C TYR A 289 2.76 1.70 -22.46
N SER A 290 3.94 1.53 -23.02
CA SER A 290 4.85 2.65 -23.28
C SER A 290 4.21 3.62 -24.31
N PRO A 291 4.66 4.88 -24.40
CA PRO A 291 4.05 5.89 -25.28
C PRO A 291 3.90 5.46 -26.74
N SER A 292 4.85 4.71 -27.31
CA SER A 292 4.77 4.18 -28.67
C SER A 292 3.92 2.89 -28.79
N GLY A 293 3.58 2.26 -27.67
CA GLY A 293 2.94 0.94 -27.64
C GLY A 293 3.90 -0.24 -27.81
N ARG A 294 5.20 0.02 -27.90
CA ARG A 294 6.19 -1.05 -28.07
C ARG A 294 6.31 -1.96 -26.85
N TYR A 295 6.24 -1.41 -25.66
CA TYR A 295 6.35 -2.18 -24.43
C TYR A 295 5.02 -2.20 -23.69
N ARG A 296 4.74 -3.32 -23.02
CA ARG A 296 3.61 -3.47 -22.10
C ARG A 296 4.12 -3.81 -20.72
N VAL A 297 3.64 -3.10 -19.73
CA VAL A 297 3.89 -3.37 -18.30
C VAL A 297 2.60 -3.83 -17.67
N SER A 298 2.67 -4.88 -16.86
CA SER A 298 1.55 -5.35 -16.05
C SER A 298 2.00 -5.84 -14.70
N GLY A 299 1.12 -5.78 -13.71
CA GLY A 299 1.37 -6.28 -12.36
C GLY A 299 0.25 -7.18 -11.87
N LEU A 300 0.61 -8.28 -11.22
CA LEU A 300 -0.30 -9.15 -10.49
C LEU A 300 -0.14 -8.92 -9.00
N ASN A 301 -1.25 -8.96 -8.26
CA ASN A 301 -1.23 -9.03 -6.80
C ASN A 301 -1.23 -10.49 -6.37
N ALA A 302 -0.07 -11.12 -6.40
CA ALA A 302 0.09 -12.55 -6.15
C ALA A 302 0.46 -12.82 -4.68
N ASP A 303 -0.50 -13.24 -3.88
CA ASP A 303 -0.34 -13.62 -2.46
C ASP A 303 0.46 -12.57 -1.65
N ALA A 304 -0.03 -11.34 -1.64
CA ALA A 304 0.58 -10.19 -0.96
C ALA A 304 1.92 -9.71 -1.56
N LYS A 305 2.27 -10.12 -2.77
CA LYS A 305 3.45 -9.70 -3.53
C LYS A 305 3.02 -9.09 -4.86
N THR A 306 3.80 -8.14 -5.40
CA THR A 306 3.62 -7.65 -6.77
C THR A 306 4.52 -8.42 -7.72
N GLU A 307 3.92 -9.16 -8.65
CA GLU A 307 4.64 -9.76 -9.76
C GLU A 307 4.52 -8.87 -11.00
N LEU A 308 5.59 -8.17 -11.33
CA LEU A 308 5.62 -7.27 -12.49
C LEU A 308 6.16 -7.99 -13.73
N THR A 309 5.50 -7.77 -14.86
CA THR A 309 5.94 -8.25 -16.17
C THR A 309 6.14 -7.08 -17.11
N LEU A 310 7.32 -6.98 -17.72
CA LEU A 310 7.65 -6.07 -18.82
C LEU A 310 7.85 -6.88 -20.09
N LEU A 311 7.03 -6.62 -21.11
CA LEU A 311 7.06 -7.32 -22.41
C LEU A 311 7.36 -6.34 -23.54
N ASP A 312 8.07 -6.81 -24.57
CA ASP A 312 7.98 -6.21 -25.91
C ASP A 312 6.62 -6.63 -26.52
N ALA A 313 5.72 -5.68 -26.69
CA ALA A 313 4.34 -5.95 -27.11
C ALA A 313 4.24 -6.43 -28.57
N THR A 314 5.27 -6.22 -29.40
CA THR A 314 5.32 -6.69 -30.78
C THR A 314 5.64 -8.17 -30.86
N THR A 315 6.58 -8.63 -30.03
CA THR A 315 7.06 -10.01 -30.01
C THR A 315 6.40 -10.85 -28.92
N SER A 316 5.74 -10.23 -27.94
CA SER A 316 5.21 -10.82 -26.72
C SER A 316 6.30 -11.51 -25.86
N GLN A 317 7.57 -11.14 -26.04
CA GLN A 317 8.67 -11.69 -25.26
C GLN A 317 8.98 -10.81 -24.04
N PRO A 318 9.30 -11.40 -22.89
CA PRO A 318 9.79 -10.66 -21.73
C PRO A 318 11.07 -9.85 -22.06
N VAL A 319 11.12 -8.63 -21.59
CA VAL A 319 12.35 -7.82 -21.60
C VAL A 319 13.20 -8.26 -20.41
N ALA A 320 14.33 -8.90 -20.69
CA ALA A 320 15.25 -9.35 -19.65
C ALA A 320 16.02 -8.17 -19.06
N LEU A 321 15.89 -7.95 -17.75
CA LEU A 321 16.70 -7.01 -17.00
C LEU A 321 17.79 -7.75 -16.22
N THR A 322 19.01 -7.20 -16.20
CA THR A 322 20.18 -7.76 -15.53
C THR A 322 20.81 -6.75 -14.57
N GLY A 323 21.56 -7.22 -13.58
CA GLY A 323 22.18 -6.33 -12.58
C GLY A 323 21.22 -5.87 -11.47
N LEU A 324 20.13 -6.61 -11.27
CA LEU A 324 19.16 -6.38 -10.20
C LEU A 324 19.50 -7.21 -8.97
N PRO A 325 19.27 -6.70 -7.75
CA PRO A 325 19.21 -7.53 -6.56
C PRO A 325 17.89 -8.34 -6.56
N ASP A 326 17.81 -9.32 -5.65
CA ASP A 326 16.54 -9.97 -5.35
C ASP A 326 15.55 -8.93 -4.79
N GLY A 327 14.31 -8.97 -5.29
CA GLY A 327 13.27 -8.04 -4.88
C GLY A 327 12.20 -7.83 -5.94
N ASP A 328 11.19 -7.04 -5.56
CA ASP A 328 10.05 -6.72 -6.40
C ASP A 328 10.31 -5.43 -7.18
N ILE A 329 10.09 -5.50 -8.49
CA ILE A 329 10.14 -4.32 -9.36
C ILE A 329 8.80 -3.58 -9.26
N GLY A 330 8.86 -2.27 -9.13
CA GLY A 330 7.68 -1.39 -9.11
C GLY A 330 7.90 -0.08 -9.86
N ASN A 331 6.82 0.65 -10.06
CA ASN A 331 6.85 2.04 -10.55
C ASN A 331 7.62 2.25 -11.87
N VAL A 332 7.44 1.39 -12.87
CA VAL A 332 8.14 1.51 -14.17
C VAL A 332 7.73 2.80 -14.90
N ARG A 333 8.71 3.57 -15.35
CA ARG A 333 8.54 4.79 -16.15
C ARG A 333 9.47 4.76 -17.36
N PHE A 334 8.96 5.15 -18.52
CA PHE A 334 9.73 5.19 -19.77
C PHE A 334 10.30 6.58 -20.03
N SER A 335 11.51 6.64 -20.59
CA SER A 335 12.02 7.86 -21.24
C SER A 335 11.23 8.15 -22.52
N GLU A 336 11.24 9.39 -22.99
CA GLU A 336 10.48 9.79 -24.18
C GLU A 336 10.91 9.01 -25.44
N ASP A 337 12.19 8.67 -25.56
CA ASP A 337 12.74 7.89 -26.66
C ASP A 337 12.64 6.36 -26.44
N GLU A 338 12.07 5.95 -25.33
CA GLU A 338 11.88 4.54 -24.91
C GLU A 338 13.17 3.70 -24.93
N LYS A 339 14.33 4.32 -24.77
CA LYS A 339 15.61 3.60 -24.62
C LYS A 339 15.95 3.27 -23.19
N THR A 340 15.38 4.03 -22.25
CA THR A 340 15.62 3.91 -20.82
C THR A 340 14.31 3.79 -20.06
N ILE A 341 14.32 2.96 -19.03
CA ILE A 341 13.28 2.94 -18.00
C ILE A 341 13.86 3.31 -16.66
N ALA A 342 13.07 4.00 -15.84
CA ALA A 342 13.29 4.16 -14.41
C ALA A 342 12.26 3.31 -13.66
N PHE A 343 12.67 2.68 -12.57
CA PHE A 343 11.81 1.82 -11.76
C PHE A 343 12.37 1.71 -10.35
N THR A 344 11.58 1.15 -9.43
CA THR A 344 12.04 0.85 -8.08
C THR A 344 12.25 -0.65 -7.91
N VAL A 345 13.19 -1.02 -7.03
CA VAL A 345 13.34 -2.40 -6.54
C VAL A 345 13.33 -2.36 -5.02
N SER A 346 12.54 -3.24 -4.40
CA SER A 346 12.42 -3.37 -2.95
C SER A 346 12.23 -4.83 -2.54
N SER A 347 12.57 -5.17 -1.30
CA SER A 347 12.31 -6.47 -0.68
C SER A 347 11.82 -6.27 0.76
N ASP A 348 11.62 -7.34 1.51
CA ASP A 348 11.28 -7.22 2.94
C ASP A 348 12.43 -6.58 3.75
N THR A 349 13.68 -6.77 3.33
CA THR A 349 14.89 -6.27 4.02
C THR A 349 15.52 -5.05 3.35
N SER A 350 15.10 -4.71 2.14
CA SER A 350 15.63 -3.57 1.39
C SER A 350 14.52 -2.60 1.02
N PRO A 351 14.57 -1.35 1.51
CA PRO A 351 13.61 -0.32 1.09
C PRO A 351 13.73 -0.04 -0.41
N ALA A 352 12.70 0.61 -0.98
CA ALA A 352 12.68 0.89 -2.40
C ALA A 352 13.83 1.80 -2.83
N ASP A 353 14.67 1.28 -3.72
CA ASP A 353 15.69 2.05 -4.42
C ASP A 353 15.33 2.30 -5.87
N VAL A 354 15.76 3.45 -6.38
CA VAL A 354 15.55 3.83 -7.78
C VAL A 354 16.65 3.23 -8.65
N PHE A 355 16.23 2.57 -9.72
CA PHE A 355 17.07 2.02 -10.76
C PHE A 355 16.74 2.64 -12.11
N VAL A 356 17.69 2.62 -13.01
CA VAL A 356 17.46 2.84 -14.45
C VAL A 356 17.97 1.63 -15.21
N ALA A 357 17.32 1.29 -16.32
CA ALA A 357 17.81 0.26 -17.23
C ALA A 357 17.78 0.74 -18.67
N ASP A 358 18.82 0.39 -19.43
CA ASP A 358 18.87 0.54 -20.87
C ASP A 358 18.10 -0.62 -21.50
N LEU A 359 17.06 -0.32 -22.26
CA LEU A 359 16.16 -1.31 -22.87
C LEU A 359 16.76 -2.05 -24.07
N ILE A 360 17.89 -1.59 -24.60
CA ILE A 360 18.60 -2.27 -25.70
C ILE A 360 19.46 -3.40 -25.13
N THR A 361 20.17 -3.11 -24.04
CA THR A 361 21.10 -4.06 -23.41
C THR A 361 20.50 -4.85 -22.25
N GLY A 362 19.39 -4.39 -21.71
CA GLY A 362 18.75 -4.92 -20.49
C GLY A 362 19.53 -4.64 -19.20
N ARG A 363 20.61 -3.85 -19.25
CA ARG A 363 21.44 -3.58 -18.07
C ARG A 363 20.81 -2.55 -17.18
N ALA A 364 20.55 -2.93 -15.92
CA ALA A 364 20.09 -2.03 -14.87
C ALA A 364 21.25 -1.46 -14.05
N THR A 365 21.06 -0.26 -13.53
CA THR A 365 22.00 0.46 -12.65
C THR A 365 21.21 1.05 -11.48
N ARG A 366 21.65 0.78 -10.26
CA ARG A 366 21.09 1.35 -9.02
C ARG A 366 21.55 2.80 -8.89
N LEU A 367 20.62 3.72 -8.65
CA LEU A 367 20.89 5.16 -8.52
C LEU A 367 20.83 5.65 -7.07
N THR A 368 20.10 4.94 -6.18
CA THR A 368 19.95 5.36 -4.79
C THR A 368 20.32 4.22 -3.84
N HIS A 369 20.60 4.59 -2.58
CA HIS A 369 20.85 3.67 -1.47
C HIS A 369 20.00 4.13 -0.28
N ALA A 370 18.81 3.57 -0.18
CA ALA A 370 17.76 4.02 0.72
C ALA A 370 18.00 3.60 2.18
N LEU A 371 18.43 2.36 2.40
CA LEU A 371 18.67 1.82 3.75
C LEU A 371 19.74 2.65 4.47
N ASN A 372 19.47 3.05 5.70
CA ASN A 372 20.44 3.72 6.54
C ASN A 372 21.73 2.87 6.63
N PRO A 373 22.91 3.41 6.27
CA PRO A 373 24.16 2.64 6.24
C PRO A 373 24.62 2.15 7.62
N ALA A 374 24.03 2.64 8.69
CA ALA A 374 24.27 2.12 10.05
C ALA A 374 23.50 0.81 10.32
N ILE A 375 22.56 0.43 9.50
CA ILE A 375 21.79 -0.81 9.62
C ILE A 375 22.43 -1.89 8.74
N ASP A 376 22.83 -2.99 9.36
CA ASP A 376 23.22 -4.21 8.63
C ASP A 376 21.95 -4.88 8.06
N GLU A 377 21.83 -4.94 6.74
CA GLU A 377 20.71 -5.59 6.06
C GLU A 377 20.53 -7.05 6.52
N ASN A 378 21.64 -7.74 6.84
CA ASN A 378 21.57 -9.09 7.38
C ASN A 378 20.98 -9.16 8.81
N ALA A 379 20.83 -8.07 9.51
CA ALA A 379 20.10 -8.04 10.79
C ALA A 379 18.57 -7.99 10.60
N LEU A 380 18.10 -7.60 9.42
CA LEU A 380 16.69 -7.53 9.07
C LEU A 380 16.10 -8.92 8.76
N VAL A 381 14.78 -9.00 8.67
CA VAL A 381 14.03 -10.26 8.57
C VAL A 381 13.16 -10.29 7.32
N GLU A 382 13.27 -11.35 6.54
CA GLU A 382 12.34 -11.64 5.46
C GLU A 382 11.02 -12.16 5.99
N ALA A 383 9.92 -11.80 5.31
CA ALA A 383 8.59 -12.27 5.61
C ALA A 383 8.35 -13.69 5.07
N THR A 384 7.47 -14.40 5.75
CA THR A 384 6.92 -15.68 5.30
C THR A 384 5.41 -15.57 5.19
N ILE A 385 4.82 -16.06 4.09
CA ILE A 385 3.37 -16.17 3.99
C ILE A 385 2.91 -17.41 4.74
N VAL A 386 2.00 -17.20 5.69
CA VAL A 386 1.37 -18.28 6.46
C VAL A 386 -0.14 -18.21 6.29
N ARG A 387 -0.82 -19.28 6.68
CA ARG A 387 -2.28 -19.34 6.74
C ARG A 387 -2.71 -20.00 8.02
N TYR A 388 -3.74 -19.46 8.64
CA TYR A 388 -4.33 -20.03 9.87
C TYR A 388 -5.85 -20.13 9.74
N PRO A 389 -6.50 -21.07 10.46
CA PRO A 389 -7.94 -21.19 10.43
C PRO A 389 -8.60 -20.05 11.21
N GLY A 390 -9.43 -19.25 10.53
CA GLY A 390 -10.33 -18.27 11.12
C GLY A 390 -11.69 -18.88 11.47
N GLU A 391 -12.64 -18.03 11.80
CA GLU A 391 -14.00 -18.48 12.15
C GLU A 391 -14.66 -19.26 10.99
N GLY A 392 -15.34 -20.36 11.34
CA GLY A 392 -16.00 -21.21 10.36
C GLY A 392 -15.06 -21.99 9.43
N GLY A 393 -13.75 -22.04 9.75
CA GLY A 393 -12.76 -22.78 8.98
C GLY A 393 -12.25 -22.04 7.74
N VAL A 394 -12.55 -20.74 7.60
CA VAL A 394 -11.97 -19.90 6.56
C VAL A 394 -10.46 -19.78 6.79
N MET A 395 -9.65 -20.11 5.79
CA MET A 395 -8.19 -19.97 5.90
C MET A 395 -7.78 -18.52 5.68
N ILE A 396 -7.19 -17.92 6.71
CA ILE A 396 -6.79 -16.52 6.74
C ILE A 396 -5.31 -16.42 6.33
N PRO A 397 -5.00 -15.73 5.21
CA PRO A 397 -3.62 -15.45 4.81
C PRO A 397 -3.00 -14.41 5.75
N ALA A 398 -1.69 -14.54 5.99
CA ALA A 398 -0.97 -13.56 6.79
C ALA A 398 0.51 -13.48 6.39
N VAL A 399 1.09 -12.32 6.64
CA VAL A 399 2.52 -12.04 6.43
C VAL A 399 3.21 -12.11 7.79
N LEU A 400 4.06 -13.11 7.99
CA LEU A 400 4.74 -13.36 9.26
C LEU A 400 6.20 -12.92 9.20
N TYR A 401 6.59 -12.04 10.13
CA TYR A 401 7.98 -11.71 10.42
C TYR A 401 8.38 -12.33 11.76
N LYS A 402 9.22 -13.37 11.70
CA LYS A 402 9.72 -14.05 12.90
C LYS A 402 11.08 -13.48 13.30
N PRO A 403 11.26 -12.94 14.52
CA PRO A 403 12.54 -12.35 14.92
C PRO A 403 13.64 -13.39 14.99
N LYS A 404 14.87 -12.97 14.69
CA LYS A 404 16.05 -13.83 14.77
C LYS A 404 16.25 -14.29 16.22
N GLY A 405 16.54 -15.57 16.39
CA GLY A 405 16.76 -16.16 17.71
C GLY A 405 15.47 -16.60 18.44
N ALA A 406 14.28 -16.32 17.91
CA ALA A 406 13.03 -16.86 18.46
C ALA A 406 12.96 -18.39 18.29
N SER A 407 12.80 -19.10 19.40
CA SER A 407 12.79 -20.57 19.48
C SER A 407 12.04 -21.04 20.71
N ALA A 408 11.77 -22.33 20.82
CA ALA A 408 11.15 -22.91 22.03
C ALA A 408 11.94 -22.65 23.32
N ALA A 409 13.28 -22.47 23.21
CA ALA A 409 14.12 -22.12 24.36
C ALA A 409 14.17 -20.61 24.64
N ASN A 410 13.77 -19.78 23.70
CA ASN A 410 13.74 -18.32 23.79
C ASN A 410 12.49 -17.81 23.03
N PRO A 411 11.29 -17.99 23.63
CA PRO A 411 10.06 -17.59 22.97
C PRO A 411 9.96 -16.05 22.89
N ALA A 412 9.47 -15.57 21.75
CA ALA A 412 9.33 -14.15 21.46
C ALA A 412 7.95 -13.62 21.85
N PRO A 413 7.82 -12.38 22.35
CA PRO A 413 6.53 -11.68 22.33
C PRO A 413 6.07 -11.46 20.90
N ALA A 414 4.75 -11.32 20.69
CA ALA A 414 4.19 -11.23 19.35
C ALA A 414 3.13 -10.11 19.22
N ILE A 415 2.93 -9.67 18.00
CA ILE A 415 1.96 -8.63 17.63
C ILE A 415 1.13 -9.17 16.47
N VAL A 416 -0.20 -9.15 16.59
CA VAL A 416 -1.09 -9.22 15.43
C VAL A 416 -1.25 -7.82 14.89
N LEU A 417 -0.71 -7.59 13.69
CA LEU A 417 -0.80 -6.31 12.98
C LEU A 417 -1.99 -6.34 12.03
N VAL A 418 -2.89 -5.37 12.20
CA VAL A 418 -4.12 -5.26 11.43
C VAL A 418 -4.03 -4.07 10.47
N HIS A 419 -4.26 -4.33 9.18
CA HIS A 419 -4.24 -3.27 8.16
C HIS A 419 -5.47 -2.37 8.22
N GLY A 420 -5.38 -1.20 7.58
CA GLY A 420 -6.49 -0.27 7.41
C GLY A 420 -7.45 -0.70 6.29
N GLY A 421 -8.52 0.07 6.11
CA GLY A 421 -9.57 -0.19 5.10
C GLY A 421 -10.91 0.38 5.55
N PRO A 422 -11.99 -0.44 5.59
CA PRO A 422 -12.02 -1.90 5.34
C PRO A 422 -11.53 -2.27 3.94
N GLY A 423 -11.28 -3.53 3.68
CA GLY A 423 -10.87 -4.01 2.35
C GLY A 423 -9.39 -3.79 1.98
N GLY A 424 -8.53 -3.39 2.92
CA GLY A 424 -7.10 -3.29 2.69
C GLY A 424 -6.38 -4.64 2.53
N GLN A 425 -5.05 -4.62 2.54
CA GLN A 425 -4.21 -5.82 2.51
C GLN A 425 -2.87 -5.55 3.17
N THR A 426 -2.44 -6.42 4.08
CA THR A 426 -1.04 -6.48 4.50
C THR A 426 -0.24 -7.17 3.41
N ARG A 427 0.78 -6.46 2.89
CA ARG A 427 1.64 -6.94 1.80
C ARG A 427 3.06 -7.12 2.28
N ARG A 428 3.81 -7.98 1.58
CA ARG A 428 5.27 -8.08 1.74
C ARG A 428 5.94 -6.78 1.29
N GLY A 429 7.09 -6.50 1.86
CA GLY A 429 7.93 -5.37 1.54
C GLY A 429 8.56 -4.73 2.78
N TYR A 430 9.50 -3.82 2.56
CA TYR A 430 10.18 -3.12 3.64
C TYR A 430 9.22 -2.18 4.39
N SER A 431 9.17 -2.35 5.70
CA SER A 431 8.51 -1.44 6.62
C SER A 431 9.46 -1.12 7.77
N ALA A 432 9.87 0.15 7.90
CA ALA A 432 10.72 0.59 9.01
C ALA A 432 10.08 0.29 10.37
N MET A 433 8.75 0.47 10.48
CA MET A 433 7.99 0.15 11.70
C MET A 433 8.07 -1.33 12.04
N VAL A 434 7.77 -2.21 11.09
CA VAL A 434 7.78 -3.66 11.31
C VAL A 434 9.20 -4.15 11.60
N GLN A 435 10.18 -3.76 10.78
CA GLN A 435 11.57 -4.18 10.95
C GLN A 435 12.16 -3.70 12.29
N HIS A 436 11.78 -2.50 12.76
CA HIS A 436 12.19 -2.03 14.08
C HIS A 436 11.63 -2.91 15.21
N LEU A 437 10.33 -3.23 15.18
CA LEU A 437 9.70 -4.10 16.18
C LEU A 437 10.31 -5.51 16.17
N VAL A 438 10.55 -6.06 14.98
CA VAL A 438 11.16 -7.39 14.80
C VAL A 438 12.61 -7.40 15.25
N ASN A 439 13.38 -6.34 14.97
CA ASN A 439 14.76 -6.17 15.43
C ASN A 439 14.84 -6.08 16.97
N HIS A 440 13.77 -5.59 17.60
CA HIS A 440 13.63 -5.60 19.06
C HIS A 440 13.00 -6.88 19.62
N GLY A 441 12.90 -7.93 18.80
CA GLY A 441 12.52 -9.28 19.22
C GLY A 441 11.02 -9.56 19.25
N TYR A 442 10.17 -8.69 18.72
CA TYR A 442 8.75 -8.97 18.54
C TYR A 442 8.50 -9.76 17.25
N ALA A 443 7.74 -10.83 17.32
CA ALA A 443 7.15 -11.40 16.11
C ALA A 443 6.00 -10.51 15.63
N VAL A 444 5.87 -10.33 14.31
CA VAL A 444 4.76 -9.56 13.73
C VAL A 444 4.01 -10.42 12.73
N LEU A 445 2.72 -10.65 12.99
CA LEU A 445 1.78 -11.33 12.10
C LEU A 445 0.86 -10.28 11.47
N GLY A 446 1.14 -9.87 10.24
CA GLY A 446 0.27 -9.01 9.46
C GLY A 446 -0.89 -9.81 8.88
N ALA A 447 -2.04 -9.79 9.55
CA ALA A 447 -3.19 -10.58 9.17
C ALA A 447 -3.91 -9.97 7.96
N ASN A 448 -4.37 -10.83 7.04
CA ASN A 448 -5.32 -10.50 5.98
C ASN A 448 -6.65 -11.20 6.29
N ASN A 449 -7.38 -10.64 7.28
CA ASN A 449 -8.69 -11.15 7.68
C ASN A 449 -9.66 -11.23 6.49
N ARG A 450 -10.74 -11.99 6.61
CA ARG A 450 -11.82 -11.94 5.61
C ARG A 450 -12.19 -10.48 5.33
N GLY A 451 -12.54 -10.16 4.07
CA GLY A 451 -12.72 -8.80 3.60
C GLY A 451 -11.45 -8.16 3.04
N SER A 452 -10.26 -8.76 3.21
CA SER A 452 -9.03 -8.22 2.62
C SER A 452 -9.02 -8.41 1.10
N SER A 453 -8.53 -7.39 0.37
CA SER A 453 -8.33 -7.45 -1.08
C SER A 453 -7.20 -8.41 -1.49
N GLY A 454 -7.20 -8.82 -2.76
CA GLY A 454 -6.13 -9.63 -3.35
C GLY A 454 -6.28 -11.14 -3.17
N TYR A 455 -7.39 -11.61 -2.58
CA TYR A 455 -7.66 -13.03 -2.34
C TYR A 455 -8.96 -13.50 -3.01
N GLY A 456 -9.42 -12.80 -4.03
CA GLY A 456 -10.62 -13.07 -4.80
C GLY A 456 -11.86 -12.38 -4.23
N LYS A 457 -12.87 -12.16 -5.10
CA LYS A 457 -14.07 -11.42 -4.74
C LYS A 457 -14.91 -12.11 -3.66
N THR A 458 -14.98 -13.45 -3.66
CA THR A 458 -15.69 -14.19 -2.60
C THR A 458 -15.07 -13.92 -1.24
N PHE A 459 -13.73 -13.93 -1.12
CA PHE A 459 -13.05 -13.64 0.14
C PHE A 459 -13.26 -12.18 0.58
N PHE A 460 -13.22 -11.26 -0.39
CA PHE A 460 -13.44 -9.83 -0.15
C PHE A 460 -14.81 -9.52 0.48
N HIS A 461 -15.87 -10.24 0.06
CA HIS A 461 -17.24 -10.03 0.54
C HIS A 461 -17.64 -10.83 1.78
N LEU A 462 -16.72 -11.56 2.43
CA LEU A 462 -17.07 -12.39 3.59
C LEU A 462 -17.43 -11.59 4.84
N ASP A 463 -17.04 -10.31 4.92
CA ASP A 463 -17.31 -9.43 6.05
C ASP A 463 -18.33 -8.32 5.77
N ASP A 464 -18.90 -8.24 4.57
CA ASP A 464 -19.95 -7.27 4.24
C ASP A 464 -21.06 -7.28 5.32
N LYS A 465 -21.32 -6.12 5.92
CA LYS A 465 -22.26 -5.93 7.04
C LYS A 465 -22.01 -6.84 8.26
N LYS A 466 -20.77 -7.34 8.41
CA LYS A 466 -20.31 -8.16 9.55
C LYS A 466 -19.00 -7.65 10.14
N HIS A 467 -18.62 -6.43 9.77
CA HIS A 467 -17.44 -5.75 10.27
C HIS A 467 -17.46 -5.61 11.79
N GLY A 468 -16.32 -5.86 12.43
CA GLY A 468 -16.20 -5.93 13.89
C GLY A 468 -16.80 -7.19 14.50
N GLU A 469 -17.18 -8.15 13.70
CA GLU A 469 -17.75 -9.43 14.10
C GLU A 469 -16.93 -10.61 13.58
N ALA A 470 -17.09 -10.97 12.31
CA ALA A 470 -16.40 -12.13 11.73
C ALA A 470 -14.92 -11.86 11.44
N ASP A 471 -14.61 -10.68 10.92
CA ASP A 471 -13.26 -10.20 10.67
C ASP A 471 -12.46 -9.97 11.96
N LEU A 472 -13.11 -9.44 13.01
CA LEU A 472 -12.52 -9.32 14.34
C LEU A 472 -12.15 -10.70 14.91
N ARG A 473 -13.03 -11.71 14.74
CA ARG A 473 -12.72 -13.08 15.19
C ARG A 473 -11.57 -13.73 14.43
N ASP A 474 -11.34 -13.35 13.16
CA ASP A 474 -10.15 -13.78 12.43
C ASP A 474 -8.87 -13.21 13.04
N ILE A 475 -8.91 -11.94 13.51
CA ILE A 475 -7.76 -11.32 14.21
C ILE A 475 -7.52 -12.00 15.56
N VAL A 476 -8.56 -12.30 16.32
CA VAL A 476 -8.45 -13.08 17.57
C VAL A 476 -7.84 -14.46 17.29
N ALA A 477 -8.32 -15.17 16.26
CA ALA A 477 -7.77 -16.45 15.83
C ALA A 477 -6.29 -16.37 15.42
N GLY A 478 -5.86 -15.25 14.83
CA GLY A 478 -4.44 -14.97 14.55
C GLY A 478 -3.59 -14.91 15.83
N GLY A 479 -4.11 -14.30 16.89
CA GLY A 479 -3.49 -14.31 18.22
C GLY A 479 -3.43 -15.71 18.84
N GLU A 480 -4.50 -16.49 18.71
CA GLU A 480 -4.54 -17.87 19.16
C GLU A 480 -3.56 -18.77 18.39
N TRP A 481 -3.48 -18.58 17.07
CA TRP A 481 -2.51 -19.29 16.23
C TRP A 481 -1.06 -18.99 16.62
N LEU A 482 -0.73 -17.71 16.93
CA LEU A 482 0.59 -17.34 17.43
C LEU A 482 0.93 -18.04 18.73
N ARG A 483 0.01 -18.13 19.69
CA ARG A 483 0.21 -18.83 20.98
C ARG A 483 0.48 -20.33 20.83
N GLN A 484 0.04 -20.95 19.74
CA GLN A 484 0.30 -22.36 19.45
C GLN A 484 1.71 -22.61 18.90
N GLN A 485 2.46 -21.54 18.58
CA GLN A 485 3.84 -21.67 18.10
C GLN A 485 4.77 -21.83 19.30
N ASP A 486 5.61 -22.85 19.33
CA ASP A 486 6.55 -23.13 20.42
C ASP A 486 7.60 -22.02 20.65
N TRP A 487 7.78 -21.14 19.69
CA TRP A 487 8.70 -19.99 19.71
C TRP A 487 8.02 -18.66 20.07
N VAL A 488 6.74 -18.65 20.42
CA VAL A 488 5.98 -17.47 20.91
C VAL A 488 5.71 -17.61 22.40
N ALA A 489 5.90 -16.53 23.16
CA ALA A 489 5.48 -16.44 24.54
C ALA A 489 3.96 -16.25 24.60
N ASP A 490 3.22 -17.25 25.07
CA ASP A 490 1.76 -17.37 24.96
C ASP A 490 0.97 -16.26 25.64
N ASP A 491 1.51 -15.68 26.72
CA ASP A 491 0.90 -14.59 27.49
C ASP A 491 1.42 -13.18 27.06
N GLN A 492 2.18 -13.09 25.97
CA GLN A 492 2.83 -11.87 25.46
C GLN A 492 2.41 -11.57 24.01
N VAL A 493 1.13 -11.65 23.72
CA VAL A 493 0.58 -11.35 22.39
C VAL A 493 -0.25 -10.06 22.46
N ALA A 494 0.14 -9.05 21.68
CA ALA A 494 -0.56 -7.78 21.52
C ALA A 494 -1.30 -7.70 20.19
N VAL A 495 -2.20 -6.72 20.07
CA VAL A 495 -2.84 -6.32 18.81
C VAL A 495 -2.49 -4.87 18.51
N MET A 496 -2.24 -4.57 17.23
CA MET A 496 -1.84 -3.23 16.77
C MET A 496 -2.40 -2.98 15.38
N GLY A 497 -2.89 -1.77 15.12
CA GLY A 497 -3.34 -1.42 13.79
C GLY A 497 -3.62 0.06 13.62
N GLY A 498 -3.76 0.49 12.34
CA GLY A 498 -4.08 1.86 11.98
C GLY A 498 -5.42 1.97 11.25
N SER A 499 -6.13 3.09 11.43
CA SER A 499 -7.40 3.36 10.76
C SER A 499 -8.44 2.26 11.09
N TYR A 500 -8.95 1.53 10.11
CA TYR A 500 -9.78 0.35 10.35
C TYR A 500 -9.06 -0.67 11.26
N GLY A 501 -7.75 -0.88 11.09
CA GLY A 501 -6.96 -1.74 11.99
C GLY A 501 -6.89 -1.22 13.42
N GLY A 502 -6.91 0.10 13.63
CA GLY A 502 -7.05 0.73 14.94
C GLY A 502 -8.42 0.47 15.56
N TYR A 503 -9.49 0.56 14.74
CA TYR A 503 -10.82 0.13 15.14
C TYR A 503 -10.83 -1.33 15.64
N ILE A 504 -10.31 -2.26 14.83
CA ILE A 504 -10.24 -3.68 15.21
C ILE A 504 -9.40 -3.88 16.47
N THR A 505 -8.34 -3.09 16.67
CA THR A 505 -7.53 -3.10 17.90
C THR A 505 -8.38 -2.73 19.13
N ALA A 506 -9.09 -1.60 19.08
CA ALA A 506 -9.96 -1.16 20.18
C ALA A 506 -11.14 -2.13 20.38
N ALA A 507 -11.75 -2.64 19.29
CA ALA A 507 -12.83 -3.62 19.33
C ALA A 507 -12.36 -4.96 19.92
N ALA A 508 -11.14 -5.41 19.62
CA ALA A 508 -10.59 -6.63 20.23
C ALA A 508 -10.47 -6.51 21.75
N LEU A 509 -10.02 -5.35 22.25
CA LEU A 509 -9.95 -5.12 23.69
C LEU A 509 -11.32 -4.97 24.35
N ALA A 510 -12.31 -4.42 23.64
CA ALA A 510 -13.67 -4.21 24.17
C ALA A 510 -14.50 -5.51 24.17
N PHE A 511 -14.43 -6.30 23.09
CA PHE A 511 -15.31 -7.46 22.89
C PHE A 511 -14.63 -8.80 23.19
N HIS A 512 -13.30 -8.86 23.20
CA HIS A 512 -12.48 -10.04 23.49
C HIS A 512 -11.36 -9.70 24.48
N PRO A 513 -11.67 -9.23 25.72
CA PRO A 513 -10.68 -8.63 26.64
C PRO A 513 -9.56 -9.57 27.07
N ASP A 514 -9.74 -10.90 26.93
CA ASP A 514 -8.72 -11.89 27.26
C ASP A 514 -7.88 -12.34 26.06
N ALA A 515 -8.21 -11.84 24.85
CA ALA A 515 -7.52 -12.25 23.63
C ALA A 515 -6.10 -11.66 23.50
N PHE A 516 -5.83 -10.49 24.08
CA PHE A 516 -4.56 -9.79 23.93
C PHE A 516 -4.07 -9.19 25.25
N ALA A 517 -2.74 -9.10 25.40
CA ALA A 517 -2.11 -8.50 26.58
C ALA A 517 -2.22 -6.97 26.60
N ALA A 518 -2.22 -6.32 25.43
CA ALA A 518 -2.34 -4.89 25.25
C ALA A 518 -2.73 -4.55 23.80
N GLY A 519 -3.16 -3.29 23.56
CA GLY A 519 -3.46 -2.79 22.22
C GLY A 519 -2.75 -1.49 21.87
N VAL A 520 -2.40 -1.33 20.58
CA VAL A 520 -1.87 -0.07 20.02
C VAL A 520 -2.82 0.38 18.91
N ASP A 521 -3.63 1.38 19.21
CA ASP A 521 -4.60 2.00 18.31
C ASP A 521 -3.99 3.24 17.65
N ILE A 522 -3.82 3.19 16.34
CA ILE A 522 -3.27 4.29 15.56
C ILE A 522 -4.41 4.92 14.75
N PHE A 523 -4.90 6.08 15.17
CA PHE A 523 -6.04 6.83 14.57
C PHE A 523 -7.23 5.93 14.18
N GLY A 524 -7.62 5.02 15.09
CA GLY A 524 -8.70 4.07 14.84
C GLY A 524 -10.09 4.66 14.96
N VAL A 525 -11.02 4.16 14.14
CA VAL A 525 -12.44 4.46 14.28
C VAL A 525 -12.97 3.90 15.60
N THR A 526 -13.60 4.72 16.41
CA THR A 526 -14.17 4.28 17.69
C THR A 526 -15.69 4.40 17.74
N ASN A 527 -16.27 5.22 16.84
CA ASN A 527 -17.69 5.49 16.72
C ASN A 527 -18.15 5.48 15.25
N TRP A 528 -18.58 4.34 14.75
CA TRP A 528 -19.02 4.18 13.37
C TRP A 528 -20.20 5.06 12.97
N VAL A 529 -21.08 5.43 13.89
CA VAL A 529 -22.18 6.37 13.59
C VAL A 529 -21.58 7.73 13.16
N ARG A 530 -20.68 8.29 13.97
CA ARG A 530 -20.03 9.57 13.67
C ARG A 530 -19.17 9.49 12.42
N THR A 531 -18.32 8.47 12.30
CA THR A 531 -17.40 8.33 11.17
C THR A 531 -18.17 8.29 9.85
N LEU A 532 -19.24 7.50 9.75
CA LEU A 532 -20.03 7.40 8.52
C LEU A 532 -20.83 8.69 8.23
N GLU A 533 -21.27 9.42 9.25
CA GLU A 533 -21.94 10.73 9.10
C GLU A 533 -20.96 11.86 8.72
N SER A 534 -19.69 11.75 9.12
CA SER A 534 -18.66 12.79 8.92
C SER A 534 -17.74 12.53 7.71
N ILE A 535 -18.07 11.60 6.84
CA ILE A 535 -17.28 11.33 5.63
C ILE A 535 -17.09 12.62 4.83
N PRO A 536 -15.84 12.98 4.49
CA PRO A 536 -15.56 14.20 3.75
C PRO A 536 -16.32 14.27 2.42
N PRO A 537 -16.82 15.44 1.99
CA PRO A 537 -17.59 15.57 0.75
C PRO A 537 -16.87 15.01 -0.49
N TRP A 538 -15.55 15.18 -0.56
CA TRP A 538 -14.72 14.68 -1.69
C TRP A 538 -14.56 13.17 -1.75
N TRP A 539 -15.14 12.43 -0.81
CA TRP A 539 -15.22 10.97 -0.80
C TRP A 539 -16.53 10.43 -1.37
N GLY A 540 -17.19 11.14 -2.26
CA GLY A 540 -18.55 10.81 -2.72
C GLY A 540 -18.71 9.34 -3.17
N ALA A 541 -17.80 8.82 -4.01
CA ALA A 541 -17.82 7.42 -4.47
C ALA A 541 -17.50 6.44 -3.32
N GLN A 542 -16.49 6.75 -2.50
CA GLN A 542 -16.10 5.93 -1.35
C GLN A 542 -17.21 5.86 -0.30
N ARG A 543 -18.00 6.93 -0.13
CA ARG A 543 -19.15 6.93 0.78
C ARG A 543 -20.19 5.90 0.35
N ILE A 544 -20.48 5.79 -0.95
CA ILE A 544 -21.42 4.78 -1.47
C ILE A 544 -20.92 3.38 -1.14
N ALA A 545 -19.65 3.09 -1.40
CA ALA A 545 -19.02 1.82 -1.10
C ALA A 545 -19.04 1.50 0.40
N LEU A 546 -18.65 2.46 1.26
CA LEU A 546 -18.68 2.28 2.71
C LEU A 546 -20.10 2.06 3.26
N TYR A 547 -21.11 2.73 2.71
CA TYR A 547 -22.50 2.52 3.15
C TYR A 547 -23.04 1.14 2.73
N ASP A 548 -22.62 0.62 1.58
CA ASP A 548 -22.96 -0.74 1.16
C ASP A 548 -22.30 -1.78 2.09
N GLU A 549 -21.05 -1.60 2.36
CA GLU A 549 -20.19 -2.52 3.13
C GLU A 549 -20.49 -2.46 4.65
N MET A 550 -20.54 -1.25 5.21
CA MET A 550 -20.72 -1.02 6.65
C MET A 550 -22.18 -0.86 7.06
N GLY A 551 -23.09 -0.55 6.13
CA GLY A 551 -24.47 -0.14 6.37
C GLY A 551 -24.64 1.39 6.40
N ASP A 552 -25.83 1.86 6.05
CA ASP A 552 -26.21 3.28 6.08
C ASP A 552 -26.47 3.73 7.54
N PRO A 553 -25.79 4.75 8.06
CA PRO A 553 -26.01 5.23 9.43
C PRO A 553 -27.45 5.70 9.70
N ALA A 554 -28.20 6.08 8.67
CA ALA A 554 -29.61 6.46 8.81
C ALA A 554 -30.54 5.27 9.13
N THR A 555 -30.17 4.06 8.71
CA THR A 555 -30.98 2.84 8.89
C THR A 555 -30.33 1.82 9.81
N ASP A 556 -29.01 1.79 9.93
CA ASP A 556 -28.22 0.75 10.64
C ASP A 556 -27.52 1.30 11.91
N ALA A 557 -27.94 2.45 12.43
CA ALA A 557 -27.31 3.11 13.59
C ALA A 557 -27.21 2.21 14.84
N GLU A 558 -28.18 1.32 15.07
CA GLU A 558 -28.13 0.37 16.19
C GLU A 558 -26.98 -0.62 16.03
N ARG A 559 -26.79 -1.16 14.82
CA ARG A 559 -25.66 -2.04 14.50
C ARG A 559 -24.34 -1.28 14.66
N HIS A 560 -24.23 -0.06 14.12
CA HIS A 560 -23.03 0.77 14.24
C HIS A 560 -22.66 1.03 15.70
N ARG A 561 -23.63 1.33 16.57
CA ARG A 561 -23.41 1.45 18.02
C ARG A 561 -22.91 0.14 18.63
N ARG A 562 -23.53 -0.98 18.27
CA ARG A 562 -23.19 -2.30 18.80
C ARG A 562 -21.76 -2.72 18.48
N ILE A 563 -21.22 -2.36 17.29
CA ILE A 563 -19.85 -2.70 16.87
C ILE A 563 -18.81 -1.64 17.22
N SER A 564 -19.21 -0.46 17.72
CA SER A 564 -18.31 0.66 18.03
C SER A 564 -17.72 0.51 19.43
N PRO A 565 -16.39 0.39 19.58
CA PRO A 565 -15.74 0.17 20.89
C PRO A 565 -15.99 1.32 21.88
N LEU A 566 -16.23 2.54 21.42
CA LEU A 566 -16.55 3.68 22.29
C LEU A 566 -17.77 3.44 23.19
N PHE A 567 -18.75 2.69 22.73
CA PHE A 567 -19.98 2.40 23.50
C PHE A 567 -19.85 1.14 24.39
N HIS A 568 -18.68 0.50 24.42
CA HIS A 568 -18.39 -0.74 25.14
C HIS A 568 -17.05 -0.69 25.87
N THR A 569 -16.63 0.51 26.27
CA THR A 569 -15.34 0.74 26.95
C THR A 569 -15.22 0.03 28.28
N GLU A 570 -16.35 -0.35 28.92
CA GLU A 570 -16.38 -1.19 30.14
C GLU A 570 -15.74 -2.57 29.93
N GLY A 571 -15.71 -3.07 28.69
CA GLY A 571 -15.02 -4.32 28.33
C GLY A 571 -13.50 -4.17 28.26
N ILE A 572 -13.00 -2.94 28.04
CA ILE A 572 -11.56 -2.68 27.93
C ILE A 572 -10.92 -2.71 29.31
N ASN A 573 -10.18 -3.77 29.60
CA ASN A 573 -9.46 -3.97 30.85
C ASN A 573 -7.94 -4.18 30.66
N LYS A 574 -7.45 -4.07 29.44
CA LYS A 574 -6.02 -4.19 29.08
C LYS A 574 -5.45 -2.83 28.72
N PRO A 575 -4.15 -2.63 28.95
CA PRO A 575 -3.46 -1.38 28.58
C PRO A 575 -3.67 -1.02 27.10
N LEU A 576 -3.85 0.27 26.82
CA LEU A 576 -4.09 0.81 25.48
C LEU A 576 -3.15 2.00 25.21
N LEU A 577 -2.48 2.00 24.07
CA LEU A 577 -1.84 3.18 23.50
C LEU A 577 -2.71 3.68 22.36
N VAL A 578 -3.02 4.98 22.34
CA VAL A 578 -3.71 5.67 21.25
C VAL A 578 -2.79 6.72 20.65
N VAL A 579 -2.68 6.75 19.33
CA VAL A 579 -1.85 7.72 18.60
C VAL A 579 -2.67 8.38 17.50
N GLN A 580 -2.74 9.72 17.47
CA GLN A 580 -3.67 10.48 16.62
C GLN A 580 -3.01 11.69 15.98
N GLY A 581 -3.36 11.97 14.71
CA GLY A 581 -3.11 13.25 14.06
C GLY A 581 -4.24 14.25 14.35
N GLU A 582 -3.90 15.51 14.69
CA GLU A 582 -4.91 16.51 15.04
C GLU A 582 -5.73 16.98 13.83
N ASN A 583 -5.11 16.96 12.63
CA ASN A 583 -5.73 17.41 11.37
C ASN A 583 -6.40 16.28 10.58
N ASP A 584 -6.61 15.11 11.21
CA ASP A 584 -7.17 13.93 10.54
C ASP A 584 -8.62 14.18 10.07
N PRO A 585 -8.88 14.21 8.73
CA PRO A 585 -10.21 14.43 8.20
C PRO A 585 -11.04 13.15 8.06
N ARG A 586 -10.42 11.98 8.23
CA ARG A 586 -11.06 10.66 8.06
C ARG A 586 -11.59 10.13 9.37
N VAL A 587 -10.72 10.11 10.40
CA VAL A 587 -11.06 9.73 11.77
C VAL A 587 -10.80 10.93 12.66
N LEU A 588 -11.88 11.60 13.02
CA LEU A 588 -11.80 12.85 13.76
C LEU A 588 -11.15 12.63 15.13
N LYS A 589 -10.23 13.52 15.52
CA LYS A 589 -9.52 13.46 16.81
C LYS A 589 -10.45 13.25 18.01
N VAL A 590 -11.67 13.76 17.96
CA VAL A 590 -12.66 13.60 19.04
C VAL A 590 -12.98 12.12 19.34
N GLU A 591 -12.85 11.23 18.36
CA GLU A 591 -13.06 9.79 18.59
C GLU A 591 -11.99 9.21 19.50
N SER A 592 -10.73 9.54 19.25
CA SER A 592 -9.62 9.16 20.12
C SER A 592 -9.71 9.83 21.50
N ASP A 593 -10.08 11.12 21.57
CA ASP A 593 -10.24 11.86 22.82
C ASP A 593 -11.28 11.20 23.74
N GLU A 594 -12.44 10.84 23.19
CA GLU A 594 -13.55 10.20 23.93
C GLU A 594 -13.19 8.79 24.37
N LEU A 595 -12.58 7.97 23.50
CA LEU A 595 -12.13 6.62 23.87
C LEU A 595 -11.12 6.67 25.03
N VAL A 596 -10.09 7.52 24.90
CA VAL A 596 -9.06 7.70 25.94
C VAL A 596 -9.66 8.13 27.26
N ALA A 597 -10.60 9.11 27.24
CA ALA A 597 -11.26 9.59 28.45
C ALA A 597 -12.08 8.48 29.13
N ALA A 598 -12.85 7.72 28.35
CA ALA A 598 -13.71 6.64 28.86
C ALA A 598 -12.87 5.48 29.45
N VAL A 599 -11.84 5.04 28.74
CA VAL A 599 -10.99 3.92 29.22
C VAL A 599 -10.19 4.31 30.47
N ARG A 600 -9.69 5.55 30.55
CA ARG A 600 -9.06 6.08 31.77
C ARG A 600 -10.02 6.14 32.96
N ALA A 601 -11.29 6.50 32.72
CA ALA A 601 -12.32 6.54 33.76
C ALA A 601 -12.59 5.13 34.34
N ASN A 602 -12.35 4.07 33.57
CA ASN A 602 -12.42 2.67 34.04
C ASN A 602 -11.18 2.23 34.83
N GLY A 603 -10.19 3.11 35.03
CA GLY A 603 -8.96 2.81 35.76
C GLY A 603 -7.92 2.00 34.97
N VAL A 604 -8.08 1.87 33.66
CA VAL A 604 -7.16 1.17 32.77
C VAL A 604 -6.01 2.09 32.37
N PRO A 605 -4.76 1.61 32.33
CA PRO A 605 -3.64 2.40 31.83
C PRO A 605 -3.82 2.77 30.36
N VAL A 606 -3.81 4.08 30.05
CA VAL A 606 -3.89 4.59 28.67
C VAL A 606 -2.80 5.62 28.44
N ASP A 607 -1.92 5.33 27.49
CA ASP A 607 -0.97 6.30 26.95
C ASP A 607 -1.60 6.95 25.71
N TYR A 608 -1.42 8.27 25.53
CA TYR A 608 -2.04 9.02 24.41
C TYR A 608 -1.05 10.00 23.79
N VAL A 609 -0.78 9.84 22.50
CA VAL A 609 0.13 10.68 21.72
C VAL A 609 -0.67 11.39 20.62
N VAL A 610 -0.58 12.73 20.56
CA VAL A 610 -1.22 13.55 19.55
C VAL A 610 -0.17 14.36 18.78
N PHE A 611 -0.25 14.33 17.46
CA PHE A 611 0.60 15.14 16.59
C PHE A 611 -0.19 16.31 16.01
N PRO A 612 0.08 17.57 16.42
CA PRO A 612 -0.71 18.73 16.03
C PRO A 612 -0.55 19.12 14.56
N ASN A 613 0.38 18.54 13.86
CA ASN A 613 0.78 18.86 12.48
C ASN A 613 0.73 17.64 11.55
N GLU A 614 -0.07 16.63 11.88
CA GLU A 614 -0.31 15.44 11.06
C GLU A 614 -1.81 15.22 10.86
N GLY A 615 -2.15 14.55 9.75
CA GLY A 615 -3.49 14.09 9.43
C GLY A 615 -3.65 12.58 9.62
N HIS A 616 -4.32 11.91 8.64
CA HIS A 616 -4.52 10.46 8.63
C HIS A 616 -3.26 9.73 8.14
N GLY A 617 -2.23 9.70 8.99
CA GLY A 617 -0.89 9.19 8.70
C GLY A 617 0.19 10.20 9.13
N PHE A 618 1.39 9.69 9.42
CA PHE A 618 2.49 10.53 9.90
C PHE A 618 3.54 10.68 8.80
N THR A 619 3.62 11.88 8.24
CA THR A 619 4.48 12.20 7.09
C THR A 619 5.83 12.78 7.52
N ARG A 620 5.89 13.39 8.72
CA ARG A 620 7.11 14.00 9.25
C ARG A 620 7.96 12.95 9.95
N ARG A 621 9.26 12.92 9.63
CA ARG A 621 10.19 11.94 10.19
C ARG A 621 10.21 11.96 11.71
N ASP A 622 10.28 13.14 12.34
CA ASP A 622 10.35 13.28 13.79
C ASP A 622 9.10 12.71 14.48
N ASN A 623 7.91 12.91 13.88
CA ASN A 623 6.67 12.34 14.39
C ASN A 623 6.65 10.82 14.24
N ARG A 624 7.16 10.28 13.13
CA ARG A 624 7.29 8.83 12.92
C ARG A 624 8.24 8.20 13.92
N ILE A 625 9.37 8.85 14.23
CA ILE A 625 10.32 8.40 15.28
C ILE A 625 9.63 8.40 16.64
N THR A 626 8.96 9.51 16.99
CA THR A 626 8.25 9.64 18.27
C THR A 626 7.15 8.60 18.43
N ALA A 627 6.36 8.35 17.37
CA ALA A 627 5.34 7.31 17.38
C ALA A 627 5.96 5.91 17.58
N GLN A 628 7.03 5.62 16.86
CA GLN A 628 7.71 4.33 16.94
C GLN A 628 8.35 4.06 18.32
N ASP A 629 8.95 5.07 18.93
CA ASP A 629 9.47 4.99 20.30
C ASP A 629 8.33 4.77 21.31
N ALA A 630 7.17 5.42 21.09
CA ALA A 630 6.00 5.21 21.93
C ALA A 630 5.46 3.77 21.79
N TYR A 631 5.40 3.21 20.57
CA TYR A 631 4.97 1.83 20.33
C TYR A 631 5.87 0.84 21.08
N LEU A 632 7.19 0.94 20.90
CA LEU A 632 8.12 0.02 21.55
C LEU A 632 8.11 0.17 23.07
N THR A 633 8.14 1.40 23.58
CA THR A 633 8.12 1.67 25.03
C THR A 633 6.86 1.11 25.69
N PHE A 634 5.71 1.28 25.05
CA PHE A 634 4.43 0.77 25.53
C PHE A 634 4.40 -0.77 25.50
N LEU A 635 4.83 -1.38 24.40
CA LEU A 635 4.87 -2.84 24.25
C LEU A 635 5.86 -3.47 25.25
N ASP A 636 7.05 -2.92 25.43
CA ASP A 636 8.03 -3.40 26.41
C ASP A 636 7.51 -3.29 27.86
N LYS A 637 6.70 -2.27 28.16
CA LYS A 637 6.13 -2.06 29.49
C LYS A 637 5.00 -3.03 29.83
N TYR A 638 4.14 -3.35 28.86
CA TYR A 638 2.88 -4.03 29.15
C TYR A 638 2.77 -5.44 28.53
N VAL A 639 3.59 -5.76 27.54
CA VAL A 639 3.54 -7.06 26.84
C VAL A 639 4.74 -7.92 27.18
N ARG A 640 5.96 -7.36 27.12
CA ARG A 640 7.19 -8.09 27.45
C ARG A 640 7.29 -8.30 28.97
N LYS A 641 7.58 -9.54 29.38
CA LYS A 641 7.78 -9.92 30.79
C LYS A 641 9.22 -10.31 31.06
#